data_c716e8fc976deea430f605d46627e773
#
_entry.id   c716e8fc976deea430f605d46627e773
#
_cell.length_a   1.000
_cell.length_b   1.000
_cell.length_c   1.000
_cell.angle_alpha   90.00
_cell.angle_beta   90.00
_cell.angle_gamma   90.00
#
_symmetry.space_group_name_H-M   'P 1'
#
loop_
_entity.id
_entity.type
_entity.pdbx_description
1 polymer ?
#
loop_
_entity_poly.entity_id
_entity_poly.type
_entity_poly.pdbx_seq_one_letter_code
_entity_poly.pdbx_strand_id
1 'polypeptide(L)'
;MLYSLLPKTQLKVRVLKQIVAAVSASLALSATASLKPSPVLAAGDIPPATHSSTQLAAKPDSSLQLGQLRTTVPVQTMQLDAGGVIPIAIGSMIIILVLPLFFGGLVVIGDREVGIVSKKFSFNGKALPPGDLIALNGEAGYQADTLPPGWHWGYWPLQYNVRKESLTIVPQGEIGLVIAAGGESNPPQRILGKITECDNFQDARKFLKEGGEKGRQLGILTGGSYRINTALFTVITAANATKHGMTAEQLKLYTIAPDKVGIVTTYDGVPIQDGEIAGPIIPNHDNFQNAQKFITAGGRRGLQEQVLLSGSWNLNPWFVGVDQVVMTEIPIGYVGAVISYVGKTSEDVSGAAFTHGNLVNVGNKGVWVTPLYPGKHPLNTRILKVELVPTTNIVLNWSGKTERHSYDSKLSSLTVRSQDGFAFDLEVAQIIHVGALDAPKVISRVGSMQNLVDHVLQPTIGNYFRNSAQAYSVLDFLSARSGRQAEAAEYIKAALRTYDVQAIDTLIGDILPPAELMQTQTDRKIAEEQCKTYEVQQIAQTQRQQLVRETALAEIQQEMVKSEQGVKISELKANSQVKQAQGEAESIRVKGNAQAEAYRAGVVALGGSGYTALQLMQIIGDSHVRVVPDVAVSGNGSGGGLVDGLLGMMMWNQTSKNGDNGGELPVVNLHTSEPAAKLPVAKVNSVKPPASRANSPVANAEADINSRFDELPFDDKSFS
;
A
#
# COMPACT_ATOMS: atom_id res chain seq x y z
N MET A 1 -16.65 -16.89 33.41
CA MET A 1 -15.50 -16.33 34.13
C MET A 1 -15.49 -16.82 35.56
N LEU A 2 -14.97 -18.02 35.81
CA LEU A 2 -14.71 -18.56 37.18
C LEU A 2 -14.23 -20.00 37.07
N TYR A 3 -13.05 -20.19 36.41
CA TYR A 3 -12.28 -21.45 36.48
C TYR A 3 -10.81 -21.12 36.19
N SER A 4 -10.17 -20.41 37.09
CA SER A 4 -8.70 -20.33 37.07
C SER A 4 -8.22 -19.84 38.41
N LEU A 5 -8.08 -20.74 39.37
CA LEU A 5 -7.22 -20.57 40.55
C LEU A 5 -7.29 -21.85 41.44
N LEU A 6 -6.72 -22.94 40.91
CA LEU A 6 -6.29 -24.03 41.79
C LEU A 6 -4.75 -24.05 41.74
N PRO A 7 -4.07 -23.90 42.87
CA PRO A 7 -2.62 -23.80 42.88
C PRO A 7 -2.00 -25.14 42.45
N LYS A 8 -1.06 -25.07 41.49
CA LYS A 8 -0.27 -26.19 40.92
C LYS A 8 0.40 -27.12 41.96
N THR A 9 0.40 -26.73 43.21
CA THR A 9 0.88 -27.50 44.34
C THR A 9 -0.04 -28.67 44.74
N GLN A 10 -1.32 -28.56 44.58
CA GLN A 10 -2.29 -29.61 44.93
C GLN A 10 -2.22 -30.82 43.97
N LEU A 11 -1.89 -30.57 42.71
CA LEU A 11 -1.76 -31.65 41.69
C LEU A 11 -0.51 -32.52 41.96
N LYS A 12 0.59 -31.90 42.40
CA LYS A 12 1.82 -32.62 42.76
C LYS A 12 1.64 -33.50 43.97
N VAL A 13 0.89 -33.04 44.98
CA VAL A 13 0.59 -33.81 46.19
C VAL A 13 -0.35 -34.98 45.90
N ARG A 14 -1.31 -34.82 44.98
CA ARG A 14 -2.20 -35.92 44.56
C ARG A 14 -1.46 -37.02 43.79
N VAL A 15 -0.61 -36.62 42.84
CA VAL A 15 0.22 -37.57 42.07
C VAL A 15 1.19 -38.29 42.99
N LEU A 16 1.82 -37.60 43.93
CA LEU A 16 2.71 -38.23 44.93
C LEU A 16 1.95 -39.20 45.83
N LYS A 17 0.75 -38.88 46.28
CA LYS A 17 -0.11 -39.77 47.06
C LYS A 17 -0.58 -40.98 46.24
N GLN A 18 -0.86 -40.83 44.97
CA GLN A 18 -1.19 -41.97 44.09
C GLN A 18 0.00 -42.88 43.82
N ILE A 19 1.20 -42.34 43.66
CA ILE A 19 2.44 -43.14 43.49
C ILE A 19 2.78 -43.87 44.80
N VAL A 20 2.65 -43.21 45.94
CA VAL A 20 2.86 -43.86 47.27
C VAL A 20 1.82 -44.94 47.52
N ALA A 21 0.56 -44.74 47.15
CA ALA A 21 -0.49 -45.74 47.24
C ALA A 21 -0.30 -46.93 46.30
N ALA A 22 0.21 -46.68 45.07
CA ALA A 22 0.53 -47.73 44.11
C ALA A 22 1.74 -48.56 44.55
N VAL A 23 2.75 -47.92 45.14
CA VAL A 23 3.93 -48.63 45.70
C VAL A 23 3.56 -49.44 46.93
N SER A 24 2.70 -48.92 47.82
CA SER A 24 2.24 -49.69 48.96
C SER A 24 1.30 -50.86 48.56
N ALA A 25 0.52 -50.74 47.50
CA ALA A 25 -0.29 -51.81 46.95
C ALA A 25 0.56 -52.89 46.26
N SER A 26 1.65 -52.52 45.58
CA SER A 26 2.58 -53.51 45.00
C SER A 26 3.42 -54.23 46.04
N LEU A 27 3.75 -53.58 47.16
CA LEU A 27 4.40 -54.28 48.31
C LEU A 27 3.43 -55.25 49.01
N ALA A 28 2.15 -54.96 49.08
CA ALA A 28 1.13 -55.84 49.60
C ALA A 28 0.89 -57.08 48.68
N LEU A 29 1.02 -56.93 47.38
CA LEU A 29 0.86 -57.99 46.38
C LEU A 29 2.09 -58.90 46.31
N SER A 30 3.28 -58.38 46.61
CA SER A 30 4.51 -59.21 46.63
C SER A 30 4.62 -60.08 47.88
N ALA A 31 3.90 -59.72 48.96
CA ALA A 31 3.86 -60.54 50.19
C ALA A 31 2.88 -61.75 50.12
N THR A 32 2.02 -61.80 49.13
CA THR A 32 1.00 -62.85 48.91
C THR A 32 1.40 -63.88 47.85
N ALA A 33 2.54 -63.71 47.16
CA ALA A 33 2.95 -64.59 46.05
C ALA A 33 3.91 -65.68 46.39
N SER A 34 3.97 -66.14 47.65
CA SER A 34 4.83 -67.24 48.05
C SER A 34 4.05 -68.35 48.78
N LEU A 35 3.04 -68.88 48.10
CA LEU A 35 2.44 -70.17 48.49
C LEU A 35 1.97 -70.92 47.24
N LYS A 36 2.77 -71.93 46.84
CA LYS A 36 2.32 -72.96 45.90
C LYS A 36 1.27 -73.84 46.57
N PRO A 37 0.28 -74.32 45.81
CA PRO A 37 0.10 -75.75 45.71
C PRO A 37 -0.12 -76.22 44.27
N SER A 38 0.27 -77.46 44.04
CA SER A 38 0.17 -78.28 42.85
C SER A 38 -1.23 -78.91 42.69
N PRO A 39 -1.48 -79.66 41.59
CA PRO A 39 -2.62 -79.49 40.73
C PRO A 39 -3.61 -80.64 40.84
N VAL A 40 -4.79 -80.52 40.29
CA VAL A 40 -5.59 -81.65 39.72
C VAL A 40 -6.67 -81.16 38.78
N LEU A 41 -6.52 -81.48 37.54
CA LEU A 41 -7.38 -82.11 36.54
C LEU A 41 -8.88 -81.69 36.36
N ALA A 42 -9.16 -81.30 35.10
CA ALA A 42 -10.11 -81.83 34.16
C ALA A 42 -11.38 -81.07 33.89
N ALA A 43 -11.44 -80.62 32.62
CA ALA A 43 -12.43 -80.88 31.61
C ALA A 43 -13.78 -80.17 31.67
N GLY A 44 -14.10 -79.49 30.54
CA GLY A 44 -15.43 -79.60 29.97
C GLY A 44 -16.08 -78.28 29.52
N ASP A 45 -15.92 -78.04 28.24
CA ASP A 45 -16.94 -77.55 27.28
C ASP A 45 -17.70 -76.21 27.44
N ILE A 46 -17.53 -75.41 26.52
CA ILE A 46 -18.13 -74.41 25.63
C ILE A 46 -19.67 -74.64 25.33
N PRO A 47 -20.41 -73.65 24.75
CA PRO A 47 -20.87 -72.28 24.98
C PRO A 47 -22.44 -72.19 24.91
N PRO A 48 -23.18 -71.22 24.40
CA PRO A 48 -23.08 -69.78 24.21
C PRO A 48 -24.32 -68.96 24.59
N ALA A 49 -24.19 -67.66 24.43
CA ALA A 49 -25.17 -66.68 23.85
C ALA A 49 -26.40 -66.18 24.63
N THR A 50 -26.52 -64.93 24.51
CA THR A 50 -27.66 -64.08 24.20
C THR A 50 -28.51 -63.41 25.29
N HIS A 51 -28.49 -62.13 25.10
CA HIS A 51 -29.62 -61.13 25.08
C HIS A 51 -30.32 -60.69 26.36
N SER A 52 -30.28 -59.36 26.46
CA SER A 52 -31.44 -58.45 26.55
C SER A 52 -31.89 -57.96 27.93
N SER A 53 -31.66 -56.71 28.08
CA SER A 53 -32.62 -55.62 28.37
C SER A 53 -33.42 -55.60 29.70
N THR A 54 -33.42 -54.40 30.22
CA THR A 54 -34.59 -53.62 30.65
C THR A 54 -34.79 -53.42 32.14
N GLN A 55 -34.52 -52.25 32.55
CA GLN A 55 -35.36 -51.27 33.29
C GLN A 55 -35.94 -51.60 34.66
N LEU A 56 -35.84 -50.57 35.45
CA LEU A 56 -36.80 -49.88 36.34
C LEU A 56 -36.76 -50.19 37.84
N ALA A 57 -36.32 -49.12 38.51
CA ALA A 57 -37.11 -48.34 39.48
C ALA A 57 -37.34 -48.88 40.90
N ALA A 58 -37.11 -47.92 41.78
CA ALA A 58 -37.81 -47.60 43.02
C ALA A 58 -37.28 -48.12 44.35
N LYS A 59 -36.89 -47.16 45.16
CA LYS A 59 -36.93 -47.08 46.61
C LYS A 59 -38.27 -47.53 47.20
N PRO A 60 -38.48 -47.77 48.53
CA PRO A 60 -37.73 -47.32 49.69
C PRO A 60 -37.74 -48.30 50.93
N ASP A 61 -37.02 -47.85 51.96
CA ASP A 61 -37.27 -47.94 53.39
C ASP A 61 -37.19 -49.26 54.15
N SER A 62 -36.45 -49.19 55.16
CA SER A 62 -36.71 -49.37 56.59
C SER A 62 -35.73 -50.34 57.33
N SER A 63 -35.01 -49.71 58.19
CA SER A 63 -34.71 -50.05 59.60
C SER A 63 -34.62 -51.51 60.06
N LEU A 64 -33.64 -51.70 60.83
CA LEU A 64 -33.61 -52.48 62.10
C LEU A 64 -32.54 -53.57 62.21
N GLN A 65 -31.74 -53.36 63.16
CA GLN A 65 -31.29 -54.20 64.31
C GLN A 65 -29.89 -54.82 64.26
N LEU A 66 -29.21 -54.43 65.31
CA LEU A 66 -28.00 -54.99 65.91
C LEU A 66 -28.03 -56.50 66.02
N GLY A 67 -26.94 -57.13 65.63
CA GLY A 67 -26.58 -58.46 65.96
C GLY A 67 -25.07 -58.51 66.23
N GLN A 68 -24.68 -58.47 67.46
CA GLN A 68 -23.29 -58.73 67.88
C GLN A 68 -22.92 -60.19 67.64
N LEU A 69 -21.93 -60.43 66.81
CA LEU A 69 -21.21 -61.71 66.79
C LEU A 69 -19.73 -61.42 67.05
N ARG A 70 -19.32 -61.70 68.34
CA ARG A 70 -17.91 -61.89 68.75
C ARG A 70 -17.40 -63.12 68.10
N THR A 71 -16.54 -63.00 67.13
CA THR A 71 -15.64 -64.06 66.71
C THR A 71 -14.22 -63.71 67.19
N THR A 72 -13.79 -64.37 68.22
CA THR A 72 -12.39 -64.37 68.63
C THR A 72 -11.54 -65.06 67.60
N VAL A 73 -10.70 -64.31 66.96
CA VAL A 73 -9.64 -64.82 66.08
C VAL A 73 -8.41 -65.06 66.98
N PRO A 74 -7.81 -66.25 66.98
CA PRO A 74 -6.61 -66.46 67.71
C PRO A 74 -5.45 -65.67 67.07
N VAL A 75 -4.81 -64.82 67.87
CA VAL A 75 -3.55 -64.18 67.52
C VAL A 75 -2.47 -65.22 67.52
N GLN A 76 -2.08 -65.75 66.38
CA GLN A 76 -0.82 -66.44 66.22
C GLN A 76 0.29 -65.34 66.19
N THR A 77 1.06 -65.32 67.22
CA THR A 77 2.31 -64.55 67.23
C THR A 77 3.27 -65.21 66.25
N MET A 78 3.41 -64.63 65.11
CA MET A 78 4.39 -65.02 64.11
C MET A 78 5.77 -64.56 64.62
N GLN A 79 6.62 -65.48 65.05
CA GLN A 79 8.01 -65.18 65.28
C GLN A 79 8.65 -64.89 63.93
N LEU A 80 8.90 -63.58 63.63
CA LEU A 80 9.71 -63.18 62.50
C LEU A 80 11.16 -63.53 62.78
N ASP A 81 11.68 -64.49 62.03
CA ASP A 81 13.10 -64.85 62.00
C ASP A 81 13.93 -63.64 61.58
N ALA A 82 14.77 -63.11 62.49
CA ALA A 82 15.51 -61.87 62.27
C ALA A 82 16.46 -61.91 61.05
N GLY A 83 16.74 -63.12 60.52
CA GLY A 83 17.58 -63.30 59.32
C GLY A 83 16.95 -62.85 57.98
N GLY A 84 15.59 -62.83 57.89
CA GLY A 84 14.89 -62.44 56.63
C GLY A 84 14.49 -61.01 56.57
N VAL A 85 14.33 -60.32 57.69
CA VAL A 85 13.81 -58.94 57.76
C VAL A 85 14.90 -57.92 57.44
N ILE A 86 16.16 -58.23 57.80
CA ILE A 86 17.29 -57.31 57.56
C ILE A 86 17.55 -57.05 56.06
N PRO A 87 17.62 -58.06 55.16
CA PRO A 87 17.81 -57.78 53.72
C PRO A 87 16.64 -57.09 53.08
N ILE A 88 15.41 -57.34 53.53
CA ILE A 88 14.22 -56.64 53.01
C ILE A 88 14.19 -55.16 53.46
N ALA A 89 14.56 -54.92 54.73
CA ALA A 89 14.65 -53.56 55.27
C ALA A 89 15.81 -52.79 54.62
N ILE A 90 16.95 -53.42 54.38
CA ILE A 90 18.05 -52.78 53.61
C ILE A 90 17.66 -52.55 52.14
N GLY A 91 17.03 -53.53 51.51
CA GLY A 91 16.53 -53.39 50.14
C GLY A 91 15.49 -52.28 49.99
N SER A 92 14.53 -52.21 50.92
CA SER A 92 13.53 -51.11 50.93
C SER A 92 14.16 -49.76 51.24
N MET A 93 15.09 -49.67 52.12
CA MET A 93 15.84 -48.44 52.42
C MET A 93 16.69 -48.02 51.27
N ILE A 94 17.33 -48.89 50.51
CA ILE A 94 18.04 -48.58 49.26
C ILE A 94 17.08 -48.09 48.21
N ILE A 95 15.93 -48.75 48.04
CA ILE A 95 14.90 -48.31 47.09
C ILE A 95 14.36 -46.94 47.48
N ILE A 96 14.03 -46.66 48.71
CA ILE A 96 13.55 -45.40 49.24
C ILE A 96 14.61 -44.29 49.06
N LEU A 97 15.89 -44.64 49.15
CA LEU A 97 16.97 -43.65 49.02
C LEU A 97 17.42 -43.48 47.58
N VAL A 98 17.40 -44.51 46.74
CA VAL A 98 17.83 -44.49 45.34
C VAL A 98 16.69 -44.00 44.41
N LEU A 99 15.43 -44.38 44.68
CA LEU A 99 14.29 -43.97 43.84
C LEU A 99 14.14 -42.46 43.76
N PRO A 100 14.11 -41.68 44.85
CA PRO A 100 14.07 -40.23 44.79
C PRO A 100 15.35 -39.63 44.21
N LEU A 101 16.50 -40.31 44.39
CA LEU A 101 17.74 -39.92 43.72
C LEU A 101 17.63 -40.10 42.21
N PHE A 102 17.04 -41.14 41.73
CA PHE A 102 16.85 -41.41 40.29
C PHE A 102 15.77 -40.55 39.67
N PHE A 103 14.59 -40.45 40.28
CA PHE A 103 13.47 -39.65 39.76
C PHE A 103 13.55 -38.17 40.12
N GLY A 104 14.29 -37.77 41.12
CA GLY A 104 14.47 -36.37 41.51
C GLY A 104 15.14 -35.51 40.44
N GLY A 105 15.93 -36.14 39.53
CA GLY A 105 16.57 -35.48 38.39
C GLY A 105 15.76 -35.53 37.09
N LEU A 106 14.55 -36.07 37.09
CA LEU A 106 13.68 -36.14 35.92
C LEU A 106 12.88 -34.85 35.74
N VAL A 107 13.02 -34.27 34.59
CA VAL A 107 12.21 -33.10 34.15
C VAL A 107 11.44 -33.50 32.90
N VAL A 108 10.13 -33.34 32.93
CA VAL A 108 9.25 -33.56 31.76
C VAL A 108 8.80 -32.25 31.22
N ILE A 109 9.10 -31.98 29.95
CA ILE A 109 8.70 -30.78 29.23
C ILE A 109 7.52 -31.12 28.32
N GLY A 110 6.44 -30.35 28.39
CA GLY A 110 5.25 -30.53 27.55
C GLY A 110 5.51 -30.14 26.09
N ASP A 111 4.67 -30.65 25.20
CA ASP A 111 4.82 -30.43 23.73
C ASP A 111 4.80 -28.95 23.31
N ARG A 112 4.15 -28.10 24.11
CA ARG A 112 4.04 -26.63 23.84
C ARG A 112 4.91 -25.81 24.81
N GLU A 113 5.90 -26.43 25.39
CA GLU A 113 6.80 -25.81 26.38
C GLU A 113 8.26 -25.97 25.96
N VAL A 114 9.09 -25.10 26.47
CA VAL A 114 10.55 -25.19 26.41
C VAL A 114 11.10 -25.11 27.84
N GLY A 115 12.09 -25.90 28.15
CA GLY A 115 12.73 -25.86 29.45
C GLY A 115 13.93 -24.91 29.44
N ILE A 116 13.88 -23.86 30.26
CA ILE A 116 15.00 -22.95 30.49
C ILE A 116 15.76 -23.42 31.70
N VAL A 117 17.01 -23.82 31.50
CA VAL A 117 17.86 -24.40 32.52
C VAL A 117 18.70 -23.31 33.19
N SER A 118 18.63 -23.26 34.52
CA SER A 118 19.56 -22.48 35.34
C SER A 118 20.32 -23.41 36.30
N LYS A 119 21.62 -23.35 36.25
CA LYS A 119 22.52 -24.13 37.12
C LYS A 119 22.91 -23.29 38.32
N LYS A 120 22.57 -23.74 39.50
CA LYS A 120 22.77 -22.99 40.76
C LYS A 120 24.25 -22.90 41.14
N PHE A 121 25.01 -24.00 40.95
CA PHE A 121 26.44 -24.08 41.23
C PHE A 121 27.13 -25.07 40.30
N SER A 122 28.40 -24.82 40.03
CA SER A 122 29.26 -25.75 39.27
C SER A 122 30.22 -26.47 40.19
N PHE A 123 30.25 -27.80 40.14
CA PHE A 123 31.20 -28.60 40.94
C PHE A 123 32.66 -28.34 40.58
N ASN A 124 32.93 -27.87 39.36
CA ASN A 124 34.28 -27.59 38.90
C ASN A 124 34.74 -26.15 39.23
N GLY A 125 34.01 -25.43 40.08
CA GLY A 125 34.35 -24.06 40.49
C GLY A 125 34.35 -23.04 39.37
N LYS A 126 33.89 -23.38 38.16
CA LYS A 126 33.79 -22.43 37.02
C LYS A 126 32.69 -21.43 37.28
N ALA A 127 33.08 -20.19 37.54
CA ALA A 127 32.19 -19.07 37.60
C ALA A 127 31.97 -18.53 36.19
N LEU A 128 30.80 -17.90 35.96
CA LEU A 128 30.50 -17.18 34.71
C LEU A 128 31.45 -15.97 34.61
N PRO A 129 32.05 -15.70 33.45
CA PRO A 129 32.88 -14.52 33.25
C PRO A 129 32.08 -13.22 33.55
N PRO A 130 32.74 -12.18 34.11
CA PRO A 130 32.07 -10.90 34.34
C PRO A 130 31.54 -10.32 33.03
N GLY A 131 30.24 -10.01 32.99
CA GLY A 131 29.56 -9.47 31.79
C GLY A 131 28.76 -10.50 31.01
N ASP A 132 29.01 -11.81 31.20
CA ASP A 132 28.22 -12.86 30.56
C ASP A 132 26.95 -13.16 31.36
N LEU A 133 25.84 -13.36 30.65
CA LEU A 133 24.55 -13.72 31.25
C LEU A 133 24.25 -15.24 31.12
N ILE A 134 24.85 -15.88 30.14
CA ILE A 134 24.58 -17.26 29.72
C ILE A 134 25.82 -18.12 29.79
N ALA A 135 25.70 -19.24 30.42
CA ALA A 135 26.77 -20.25 30.57
C ALA A 135 26.85 -21.15 29.32
N LEU A 136 28.03 -21.22 28.72
CA LEU A 136 28.31 -22.03 27.53
C LEU A 136 28.98 -23.38 27.87
N ASN A 137 29.83 -23.45 28.93
CA ASN A 137 30.71 -24.58 29.21
C ASN A 137 30.40 -25.22 30.58
N GLY A 138 29.15 -25.10 31.04
CA GLY A 138 28.70 -25.71 32.30
C GLY A 138 29.01 -24.88 33.54
N GLU A 139 29.29 -23.60 33.41
CA GLU A 139 29.37 -22.64 34.51
C GLU A 139 28.02 -22.54 35.24
N ALA A 140 28.02 -22.00 36.46
CA ALA A 140 26.80 -21.65 37.16
C ALA A 140 26.08 -20.47 36.46
N GLY A 141 24.75 -20.47 36.42
CA GLY A 141 23.93 -19.49 35.74
C GLY A 141 22.95 -20.10 34.73
N TYR A 142 22.31 -19.25 33.96
CA TYR A 142 21.45 -19.72 32.87
C TYR A 142 22.26 -20.42 31.80
N GLN A 143 21.80 -21.61 31.38
CA GLN A 143 22.48 -22.37 30.34
C GLN A 143 22.00 -21.95 28.96
N ALA A 144 22.92 -21.99 27.99
CA ALA A 144 22.57 -21.66 26.61
C ALA A 144 21.56 -22.64 25.99
N ASP A 145 21.75 -23.92 26.31
CA ASP A 145 20.92 -24.99 25.78
C ASP A 145 19.56 -25.02 26.48
N THR A 146 18.50 -25.12 25.68
CA THR A 146 17.13 -25.32 26.16
C THR A 146 16.75 -26.80 26.10
N LEU A 147 15.79 -27.19 26.92
CA LEU A 147 15.25 -28.53 26.87
C LEU A 147 14.04 -28.59 25.94
N PRO A 148 14.10 -29.42 24.88
CA PRO A 148 12.96 -29.65 24.01
C PRO A 148 11.84 -30.42 24.74
N PRO A 149 10.66 -30.57 24.14
CA PRO A 149 9.63 -31.48 24.66
C PRO A 149 10.14 -32.89 24.88
N GLY A 150 9.69 -33.52 25.97
CA GLY A 150 10.09 -34.87 26.30
C GLY A 150 10.60 -35.03 27.74
N TRP A 151 11.22 -36.18 27.96
CA TRP A 151 11.73 -36.57 29.26
C TRP A 151 13.24 -36.35 29.30
N HIS A 152 13.68 -35.55 30.29
CA HIS A 152 15.08 -35.19 30.46
C HIS A 152 15.58 -35.61 31.85
N TRP A 153 16.66 -36.36 31.86
CA TRP A 153 17.29 -36.87 33.07
C TRP A 153 18.52 -36.07 33.47
N GLY A 154 18.87 -36.07 34.75
CA GLY A 154 20.08 -35.42 35.24
C GLY A 154 19.94 -33.98 35.71
N TYR A 155 18.72 -33.44 35.70
CA TYR A 155 18.44 -32.08 36.15
C TYR A 155 17.99 -32.03 37.61
N TRP A 156 18.93 -32.38 38.52
CA TRP A 156 18.66 -32.44 39.95
C TRP A 156 18.23 -31.07 40.52
N PRO A 157 17.14 -30.95 41.28
CA PRO A 157 16.62 -29.68 41.81
C PRO A 157 17.60 -28.96 42.74
N LEU A 158 18.55 -29.70 43.34
CA LEU A 158 19.63 -29.10 44.14
C LEU A 158 20.56 -28.27 43.26
N GLN A 159 20.95 -28.78 42.09
CA GLN A 159 21.94 -28.18 41.20
C GLN A 159 21.29 -27.35 40.10
N TYR A 160 20.13 -27.79 39.59
CA TYR A 160 19.44 -27.15 38.47
C TYR A 160 18.08 -26.64 38.88
N ASN A 161 17.69 -25.53 38.27
CA ASN A 161 16.33 -25.04 38.29
C ASN A 161 15.86 -24.94 36.84
N VAL A 162 14.87 -25.72 36.46
CA VAL A 162 14.30 -25.73 35.11
C VAL A 162 12.96 -25.02 35.15
N ARG A 163 12.90 -23.87 34.50
CA ARG A 163 11.64 -23.16 34.26
C ARG A 163 11.04 -23.64 32.95
N LYS A 164 9.76 -23.96 32.98
CA LYS A 164 9.00 -24.30 31.79
C LYS A 164 8.33 -23.05 31.30
N GLU A 165 8.67 -22.65 30.10
CA GLU A 165 8.10 -21.49 29.41
C GLU A 165 7.29 -21.99 28.21
N SER A 166 6.20 -21.29 27.87
CA SER A 166 5.44 -21.61 26.66
C SER A 166 6.27 -21.28 25.41
N LEU A 167 6.05 -22.03 24.34
CA LEU A 167 6.62 -21.68 23.03
C LEU A 167 6.24 -20.25 22.63
N THR A 168 7.18 -19.56 22.02
CA THR A 168 6.92 -18.28 21.41
C THR A 168 6.20 -18.50 20.08
N ILE A 169 4.95 -18.07 20.00
CA ILE A 169 4.13 -18.21 18.80
C ILE A 169 4.04 -16.84 18.14
N VAL A 170 4.44 -16.78 16.88
CA VAL A 170 4.22 -15.64 15.99
C VAL A 170 3.12 -16.05 15.01
N PRO A 171 1.96 -15.38 15.02
CA PRO A 171 0.88 -15.68 14.09
C PRO A 171 1.28 -15.47 12.63
N GLN A 172 0.60 -16.12 11.71
CA GLN A 172 0.74 -15.88 10.27
C GLN A 172 0.38 -14.42 9.94
N GLY A 173 1.21 -13.75 9.14
CA GLY A 173 1.01 -12.33 8.80
C GLY A 173 1.53 -11.35 9.87
N GLU A 174 2.21 -11.87 10.90
CA GLU A 174 2.91 -11.07 11.91
C GLU A 174 4.40 -11.39 11.93
N ILE A 175 5.16 -10.49 12.51
CA ILE A 175 6.58 -10.66 12.75
C ILE A 175 6.88 -10.61 14.26
N GLY A 176 7.90 -11.33 14.66
CA GLY A 176 8.47 -11.25 16.01
C GLY A 176 9.81 -10.54 15.96
N LEU A 177 10.00 -9.55 16.82
CA LEU A 177 11.27 -8.86 17.00
C LEU A 177 12.03 -9.44 18.17
N VAL A 178 13.34 -9.55 18.03
CA VAL A 178 14.16 -10.19 19.03
C VAL A 178 15.12 -9.19 19.66
N ILE A 179 15.22 -9.21 21.00
CA ILE A 179 16.24 -8.50 21.77
C ILE A 179 17.10 -9.54 22.46
N ALA A 180 18.39 -9.50 22.23
CA ALA A 180 19.37 -10.32 22.94
C ALA A 180 19.89 -9.57 24.16
N ALA A 181 19.77 -10.18 25.35
CA ALA A 181 20.29 -9.63 26.59
C ALA A 181 21.82 -9.79 26.72
N GLY A 182 22.41 -10.80 26.05
CA GLY A 182 23.83 -11.10 26.05
C GLY A 182 24.39 -11.25 24.64
N GLY A 183 25.71 -11.27 24.55
CA GLY A 183 26.45 -11.34 23.29
C GLY A 183 27.51 -10.25 23.19
N GLU A 184 28.19 -10.17 22.06
CA GLU A 184 29.20 -9.17 21.78
C GLU A 184 28.59 -7.74 21.76
N SER A 185 29.39 -6.74 21.99
CA SER A 185 28.95 -5.36 21.87
C SER A 185 28.84 -4.96 20.40
N ASN A 186 27.76 -4.29 20.04
CA ASN A 186 27.61 -3.76 18.68
C ASN A 186 28.76 -2.79 18.36
N PRO A 187 29.23 -2.75 17.11
CA PRO A 187 30.12 -1.71 16.65
C PRO A 187 29.50 -0.31 16.89
N PRO A 188 30.30 0.74 17.19
CA PRO A 188 29.77 2.07 17.53
C PRO A 188 28.85 2.70 16.49
N GLN A 189 29.01 2.31 15.23
CA GLN A 189 28.22 2.81 14.10
C GLN A 189 26.91 2.07 13.85
N ARG A 190 26.70 0.93 14.56
CA ARG A 190 25.56 0.06 14.39
C ARG A 190 24.62 0.16 15.57
N ILE A 191 23.34 0.09 15.28
CA ILE A 191 22.26 0.15 16.27
C ILE A 191 21.69 -1.25 16.53
N LEU A 192 21.68 -2.08 15.49
CA LEU A 192 21.08 -3.40 15.52
C LEU A 192 22.15 -4.49 15.44
N GLY A 193 21.95 -5.56 16.20
CA GLY A 193 22.83 -6.73 16.20
C GLY A 193 22.74 -7.49 14.87
N LYS A 194 23.89 -7.98 14.41
CA LYS A 194 24.00 -8.74 13.16
C LYS A 194 23.16 -10.03 13.19
N ILE A 195 22.72 -10.48 12.02
CA ILE A 195 22.07 -11.79 11.88
C ILE A 195 23.13 -12.88 11.98
N THR A 196 22.94 -13.81 12.91
CA THR A 196 23.73 -15.03 13.04
C THR A 196 22.88 -16.24 12.67
N GLU A 197 23.50 -17.28 12.11
CA GLU A 197 22.80 -18.51 11.75
C GLU A 197 22.56 -19.40 12.97
N CYS A 198 21.57 -19.07 13.79
CA CYS A 198 21.24 -19.72 15.05
C CYS A 198 19.84 -20.34 15.09
N ASP A 199 19.38 -20.88 13.97
CA ASP A 199 18.05 -21.49 13.82
C ASP A 199 16.93 -20.57 14.29
N ASN A 200 16.86 -19.37 13.74
CA ASN A 200 15.87 -18.35 14.12
C ASN A 200 15.85 -18.10 15.64
N PHE A 201 17.03 -17.87 16.23
CA PHE A 201 17.25 -17.63 17.66
C PHE A 201 16.86 -18.80 18.59
N GLN A 202 16.61 -19.99 18.06
CA GLN A 202 16.33 -21.17 18.87
C GLN A 202 17.60 -21.78 19.48
N ASP A 203 18.75 -21.66 18.78
CA ASP A 203 20.06 -22.10 19.28
C ASP A 203 20.85 -20.92 19.87
N ALA A 204 20.65 -20.70 21.18
CA ALA A 204 21.33 -19.65 21.90
C ALA A 204 22.86 -19.90 22.03
N ARG A 205 23.29 -21.19 22.03
CA ARG A 205 24.71 -21.56 22.05
C ARG A 205 25.40 -21.15 20.76
N LYS A 206 24.80 -21.47 19.62
CA LYS A 206 25.32 -21.11 18.30
C LYS A 206 25.37 -19.58 18.13
N PHE A 207 24.32 -18.87 18.56
CA PHE A 207 24.29 -17.43 18.57
C PHE A 207 25.50 -16.82 19.28
N LEU A 208 25.76 -17.24 20.52
CA LEU A 208 26.86 -16.70 21.31
C LEU A 208 28.26 -17.09 20.78
N LYS A 209 28.40 -18.32 20.23
CA LYS A 209 29.67 -18.79 19.66
C LYS A 209 30.03 -18.13 18.33
N GLU A 210 29.05 -17.77 17.52
CA GLU A 210 29.25 -17.11 16.24
C GLU A 210 29.31 -15.57 16.37
N GLY A 211 29.51 -15.10 17.61
CA GLY A 211 29.64 -13.66 17.88
C GLY A 211 28.35 -12.90 17.72
N GLY A 212 27.23 -13.50 18.13
CA GLY A 212 25.94 -12.77 18.18
C GLY A 212 26.03 -11.54 19.05
N GLU A 213 25.45 -10.43 18.59
CA GLU A 213 25.54 -9.12 19.23
C GLU A 213 24.36 -8.88 20.16
N LYS A 214 24.60 -8.22 21.29
CA LYS A 214 23.56 -7.86 22.27
C LYS A 214 22.68 -6.72 21.77
N GLY A 215 21.45 -6.65 22.27
CA GLY A 215 20.51 -5.59 21.93
C GLY A 215 19.46 -6.02 20.91
N ARG A 216 18.86 -5.03 20.25
CA ARG A 216 17.86 -5.25 19.20
C ARG A 216 18.49 -5.92 18.00
N GLN A 217 17.84 -6.97 17.48
CA GLN A 217 18.40 -7.77 16.40
C GLN A 217 17.86 -7.33 15.04
N LEU A 218 18.70 -7.42 14.00
CA LEU A 218 18.27 -7.24 12.59
C LEU A 218 17.33 -8.36 12.14
N GLY A 219 17.60 -9.59 12.61
CA GLY A 219 16.79 -10.75 12.32
C GLY A 219 15.40 -10.64 12.92
N ILE A 220 14.41 -11.08 12.16
CA ILE A 220 13.01 -11.15 12.58
C ILE A 220 12.54 -12.59 12.60
N LEU A 221 11.56 -12.89 13.42
CA LEU A 221 10.83 -14.15 13.40
C LEU A 221 9.58 -13.97 12.55
N THR A 222 9.38 -14.82 11.59
CA THR A 222 8.15 -14.87 10.77
C THR A 222 7.10 -15.77 11.45
N GLY A 223 5.91 -15.91 10.84
CA GLY A 223 4.85 -16.77 11.38
C GLY A 223 5.34 -18.19 11.67
N GLY A 224 5.20 -18.64 12.92
CA GLY A 224 5.69 -19.94 13.37
C GLY A 224 5.70 -20.08 14.88
N SER A 225 6.16 -21.26 15.34
CA SER A 225 6.33 -21.57 16.76
C SER A 225 7.81 -21.81 17.04
N TYR A 226 8.36 -21.09 17.99
CA TYR A 226 9.79 -21.05 18.26
C TYR A 226 10.11 -21.43 19.71
N ARG A 227 11.16 -22.23 19.90
CA ARG A 227 11.69 -22.61 21.21
C ARG A 227 12.80 -21.67 21.64
N ILE A 228 12.40 -20.53 22.15
CA ILE A 228 13.31 -19.43 22.47
C ILE A 228 13.83 -19.59 23.92
N ASN A 229 15.14 -19.39 24.09
CA ASN A 229 15.73 -19.24 25.41
C ASN A 229 15.42 -17.85 25.97
N THR A 230 14.37 -17.76 26.79
CA THR A 230 13.89 -16.48 27.35
C THR A 230 14.85 -15.83 28.36
N ALA A 231 15.90 -16.56 28.78
CA ALA A 231 16.96 -15.98 29.59
C ALA A 231 17.95 -15.15 28.76
N LEU A 232 18.09 -15.44 27.45
CA LEU A 232 18.93 -14.69 26.53
C LEU A 232 18.11 -13.76 25.62
N PHE A 233 16.98 -14.25 25.14
CA PHE A 233 16.20 -13.52 24.15
C PHE A 233 14.83 -13.09 24.68
N THR A 234 14.50 -11.86 24.44
CA THR A 234 13.14 -11.34 24.61
C THR A 234 12.52 -11.19 23.24
N VAL A 235 11.40 -11.87 23.00
CA VAL A 235 10.67 -11.77 21.74
C VAL A 235 9.47 -10.86 21.90
N ILE A 236 9.40 -9.86 21.05
CA ILE A 236 8.28 -8.92 20.97
C ILE A 236 7.38 -9.40 19.85
N THR A 237 6.14 -9.74 20.18
CA THR A 237 5.06 -10.12 19.26
C THR A 237 3.93 -9.11 19.39
N ALA A 238 2.98 -9.10 18.48
CA ALA A 238 1.82 -8.20 18.53
C ALA A 238 1.07 -8.29 19.88
N ALA A 239 1.08 -9.48 20.52
CA ALA A 239 0.43 -9.70 21.82
C ALA A 239 1.09 -8.95 22.98
N ASN A 240 2.39 -8.67 22.92
CA ASN A 240 3.14 -8.01 23.99
C ASN A 240 3.78 -6.68 23.57
N ALA A 241 3.52 -6.21 22.37
CA ALA A 241 4.10 -5.01 21.77
C ALA A 241 4.00 -3.77 22.68
N THR A 242 2.85 -3.56 23.29
CA THR A 242 2.59 -2.40 24.16
C THR A 242 3.48 -2.34 25.39
N LYS A 243 3.90 -3.50 25.91
CA LYS A 243 4.84 -3.56 27.05
C LYS A 243 6.25 -3.06 26.69
N HIS A 244 6.56 -3.06 25.40
CA HIS A 244 7.86 -2.63 24.86
C HIS A 244 7.79 -1.30 24.12
N GLY A 245 6.69 -0.53 24.29
CA GLY A 245 6.50 0.78 23.69
C GLY A 245 6.23 0.73 22.17
N MET A 246 5.73 -0.40 21.67
CA MET A 246 5.36 -0.59 20.26
C MET A 246 3.87 -0.82 20.11
N THR A 247 3.36 -0.56 18.91
CA THR A 247 1.98 -0.89 18.55
C THR A 247 1.92 -2.26 17.89
N ALA A 248 0.82 -2.98 18.06
CA ALA A 248 0.62 -4.28 17.40
C ALA A 248 0.68 -4.17 15.88
N GLU A 249 0.26 -3.02 15.31
CA GLU A 249 0.30 -2.76 13.88
C GLU A 249 1.71 -2.74 13.30
N GLN A 250 2.71 -2.30 14.07
CA GLN A 250 4.12 -2.29 13.64
C GLN A 250 4.71 -3.69 13.51
N LEU A 251 4.06 -4.70 14.09
CA LEU A 251 4.49 -6.09 14.05
C LEU A 251 3.67 -6.94 13.07
N LYS A 252 2.84 -6.31 12.28
CA LYS A 252 2.14 -6.95 11.16
C LYS A 252 2.96 -6.85 9.88
N LEU A 253 2.65 -7.74 8.95
CA LEU A 253 3.13 -7.69 7.59
C LEU A 253 2.81 -6.31 7.00
N TYR A 254 3.83 -5.61 6.51
CA TYR A 254 3.66 -4.28 5.95
C TYR A 254 3.06 -4.38 4.54
N THR A 255 1.84 -3.89 4.37
CA THR A 255 1.14 -3.97 3.08
C THR A 255 1.06 -2.59 2.44
N ILE A 256 1.49 -2.52 1.18
CA ILE A 256 1.42 -1.33 0.33
C ILE A 256 0.29 -1.53 -0.67
N ALA A 257 -0.65 -0.58 -0.72
CA ALA A 257 -1.78 -0.61 -1.63
C ALA A 257 -1.32 -0.53 -3.11
N PRO A 258 -2.12 -1.06 -4.07
CA PRO A 258 -1.74 -1.12 -5.49
C PRO A 258 -1.51 0.25 -6.17
N ASP A 259 -2.11 1.31 -5.65
CA ASP A 259 -2.00 2.69 -6.13
C ASP A 259 -0.90 3.49 -5.43
N LYS A 260 -0.18 2.86 -4.49
CA LYS A 260 0.84 3.50 -3.67
C LYS A 260 2.21 2.89 -3.85
N VAL A 261 3.20 3.66 -3.50
CA VAL A 261 4.61 3.28 -3.42
C VAL A 261 5.13 3.56 -2.02
N GLY A 262 5.98 2.68 -1.51
CA GLY A 262 6.62 2.85 -0.21
C GLY A 262 7.96 3.58 -0.36
N ILE A 263 8.07 4.76 0.23
CA ILE A 263 9.33 5.47 0.38
C ILE A 263 10.03 4.95 1.63
N VAL A 264 11.23 4.46 1.44
CA VAL A 264 11.98 3.75 2.48
C VAL A 264 12.98 4.67 3.16
N THR A 265 12.99 4.61 4.49
CA THR A 265 14.02 5.22 5.34
C THR A 265 14.61 4.14 6.23
N THR A 266 15.91 3.90 6.13
CA THR A 266 16.62 2.94 6.98
C THR A 266 17.21 3.64 8.20
N TYR A 267 17.18 2.97 9.35
CA TYR A 267 17.66 3.52 10.62
C TYR A 267 19.05 3.02 11.01
N ASP A 268 19.55 1.96 10.34
CA ASP A 268 20.88 1.40 10.55
C ASP A 268 21.64 1.29 9.21
N GLY A 269 22.95 1.35 9.25
CA GLY A 269 23.83 1.33 8.10
C GLY A 269 24.90 2.41 8.18
N VAL A 270 25.68 2.51 7.10
CA VAL A 270 26.73 3.54 6.97
C VAL A 270 26.07 4.92 6.82
N PRO A 271 26.60 6.00 7.40
CA PRO A 271 26.08 7.35 7.17
C PRO A 271 26.04 7.71 5.67
N ILE A 272 25.04 8.51 5.27
CA ILE A 272 24.99 9.10 3.93
C ILE A 272 26.21 10.00 3.75
N GLN A 273 26.80 10.01 2.57
CA GLN A 273 27.94 10.87 2.26
C GLN A 273 27.52 12.32 2.17
N ASP A 274 28.45 13.22 2.48
CA ASP A 274 28.23 14.65 2.35
C ASP A 274 27.86 15.03 0.92
N GLY A 275 26.80 15.81 0.78
CA GLY A 275 26.24 16.21 -0.52
C GLY A 275 25.24 15.24 -1.16
N GLU A 276 25.03 14.07 -0.60
CA GLU A 276 23.95 13.14 -0.97
C GLU A 276 22.79 13.23 0.02
N ILE A 277 21.56 13.05 -0.47
CA ILE A 277 20.34 13.11 0.35
C ILE A 277 19.67 11.74 0.51
N ALA A 278 20.08 10.75 -0.26
CA ALA A 278 19.56 9.39 -0.18
C ALA A 278 20.66 8.35 -0.40
N GLY A 279 20.49 7.16 0.15
CA GLY A 279 21.35 6.01 -0.09
C GLY A 279 21.10 5.43 -1.49
N PRO A 280 22.14 5.03 -2.21
CA PRO A 280 22.04 4.48 -3.56
C PRO A 280 21.32 3.12 -3.54
N ILE A 281 20.83 2.70 -4.69
CA ILE A 281 20.18 1.39 -4.87
C ILE A 281 21.20 0.27 -4.66
N ILE A 282 20.90 -0.65 -3.75
CA ILE A 282 21.71 -1.83 -3.44
C ILE A 282 20.98 -3.07 -3.92
N PRO A 283 21.63 -3.96 -4.68
CA PRO A 283 21.01 -5.19 -5.16
C PRO A 283 20.98 -6.29 -4.07
N ASN A 284 20.15 -7.30 -4.27
CA ASN A 284 20.16 -8.59 -3.56
C ASN A 284 19.80 -8.59 -2.06
N HIS A 285 19.15 -7.55 -1.55
CA HIS A 285 18.69 -7.49 -0.15
C HIS A 285 17.19 -7.78 0.01
N ASP A 286 16.55 -8.34 -1.01
CA ASP A 286 15.14 -8.72 -1.00
C ASP A 286 14.20 -7.58 -0.54
N ASN A 287 14.34 -6.42 -1.18
CA ASN A 287 13.52 -5.25 -0.87
C ASN A 287 13.50 -4.90 0.62
N PHE A 288 14.68 -4.80 1.23
CA PHE A 288 14.91 -4.48 2.65
C PHE A 288 14.46 -5.56 3.65
N GLN A 289 13.93 -6.71 3.20
CA GLN A 289 13.60 -7.84 4.07
C GLN A 289 14.85 -8.51 4.62
N ASN A 290 15.93 -8.55 3.83
CA ASN A 290 17.23 -9.03 4.29
C ASN A 290 18.13 -7.85 4.68
N ALA A 291 17.90 -7.34 5.88
CA ALA A 291 18.64 -6.21 6.42
C ALA A 291 20.16 -6.45 6.51
N GLN A 292 20.60 -7.69 6.79
CA GLN A 292 22.03 -8.02 6.87
C GLN A 292 22.73 -7.86 5.51
N LYS A 293 22.13 -8.37 4.44
CA LYS A 293 22.70 -8.21 3.08
C LYS A 293 22.77 -6.74 2.67
N PHE A 294 21.74 -5.95 3.02
CA PHE A 294 21.76 -4.52 2.77
C PHE A 294 22.95 -3.84 3.44
N ILE A 295 23.15 -4.10 4.73
CA ILE A 295 24.23 -3.48 5.51
C ILE A 295 25.60 -3.95 5.04
N THR A 296 25.75 -5.27 4.79
CA THR A 296 27.02 -5.86 4.33
C THR A 296 27.44 -5.33 2.95
N ALA A 297 26.47 -5.03 2.10
CA ALA A 297 26.72 -4.42 0.80
C ALA A 297 26.98 -2.89 0.86
N GLY A 298 27.13 -2.34 2.07
CA GLY A 298 27.42 -0.90 2.26
C GLY A 298 26.17 -0.01 2.27
N GLY A 299 25.02 -0.58 2.61
CA GLY A 299 23.76 0.15 2.74
C GLY A 299 23.85 1.32 3.69
N ARG A 300 23.26 2.45 3.30
CA ARG A 300 23.33 3.71 4.05
C ARG A 300 22.09 3.90 4.89
N ARG A 301 22.26 4.45 6.10
CA ARG A 301 21.14 4.86 6.93
C ARG A 301 20.55 6.17 6.41
N GLY A 302 19.23 6.31 6.45
CA GLY A 302 18.51 7.48 5.99
C GLY A 302 17.57 7.14 4.84
N LEU A 303 17.15 8.15 4.10
CA LEU A 303 16.30 8.01 2.93
C LEU A 303 16.96 7.11 1.87
N GLN A 304 16.20 6.24 1.21
CA GLN A 304 16.73 5.36 0.17
C GLN A 304 16.18 5.76 -1.20
N GLU A 305 17.00 5.62 -2.24
CA GLU A 305 16.56 5.81 -3.62
C GLU A 305 15.56 4.72 -4.03
N GLN A 306 15.81 3.49 -3.60
CA GLN A 306 14.96 2.36 -3.89
C GLN A 306 13.63 2.48 -3.15
N VAL A 307 12.54 2.31 -3.89
CA VAL A 307 11.18 2.28 -3.36
C VAL A 307 10.67 0.86 -3.23
N LEU A 308 9.67 0.66 -2.39
CA LEU A 308 8.91 -0.58 -2.32
C LEU A 308 7.64 -0.44 -3.16
N LEU A 309 7.43 -1.41 -4.03
CA LEU A 309 6.22 -1.51 -4.83
C LEU A 309 5.06 -2.07 -4.00
N SER A 310 3.86 -2.04 -4.57
CA SER A 310 2.67 -2.67 -3.98
C SER A 310 2.92 -4.14 -3.67
N GLY A 311 2.41 -4.59 -2.54
CA GLY A 311 2.63 -5.94 -2.03
C GLY A 311 2.72 -5.99 -0.52
N SER A 312 3.11 -7.14 -0.01
CA SER A 312 3.25 -7.38 1.43
C SER A 312 4.69 -7.76 1.76
N TRP A 313 5.26 -7.09 2.75
CA TRP A 313 6.68 -7.14 3.06
C TRP A 313 6.92 -7.43 4.54
N ASN A 314 7.82 -8.36 4.85
CA ASN A 314 8.29 -8.64 6.21
C ASN A 314 9.42 -7.67 6.57
N LEU A 315 9.09 -6.53 7.11
CA LEU A 315 10.06 -5.48 7.42
C LEU A 315 10.31 -5.40 8.92
N ASN A 316 11.58 -5.30 9.30
CA ASN A 316 11.94 -5.00 10.68
C ASN A 316 11.74 -3.49 10.96
N PRO A 317 10.76 -3.09 11.81
CA PRO A 317 10.48 -1.67 12.06
C PRO A 317 11.60 -0.94 12.81
N TRP A 318 12.55 -1.66 13.41
CA TRP A 318 13.75 -1.05 13.98
C TRP A 318 14.80 -0.72 12.93
N PHE A 319 14.76 -1.43 11.81
CA PHE A 319 15.69 -1.24 10.71
C PHE A 319 15.13 -0.29 9.65
N VAL A 320 13.84 -0.37 9.35
CA VAL A 320 13.24 0.32 8.22
C VAL A 320 11.89 0.94 8.59
N GLY A 321 11.71 2.18 8.20
CA GLY A 321 10.42 2.87 8.14
C GLY A 321 9.98 3.05 6.70
N VAL A 322 8.70 2.94 6.43
CA VAL A 322 8.13 3.09 5.09
C VAL A 322 6.97 4.07 5.14
N ASP A 323 7.06 5.11 4.33
CA ASP A 323 6.00 6.08 4.11
C ASP A 323 5.28 5.76 2.80
N GLN A 324 3.98 5.51 2.85
CA GLN A 324 3.19 5.26 1.65
C GLN A 324 2.77 6.57 1.00
N VAL A 325 3.16 6.76 -0.25
CA VAL A 325 2.73 7.88 -1.09
C VAL A 325 2.01 7.34 -2.33
N VAL A 326 1.12 8.16 -2.88
CA VAL A 326 0.42 7.82 -4.13
C VAL A 326 1.45 7.80 -5.27
N MET A 327 1.33 6.85 -6.19
CA MET A 327 2.15 6.82 -7.40
C MET A 327 1.97 8.10 -8.21
N THR A 328 3.06 8.57 -8.80
CA THR A 328 3.01 9.73 -9.71
C THR A 328 2.22 9.36 -10.95
N GLU A 329 1.11 10.05 -11.16
CA GLU A 329 0.26 9.84 -12.33
C GLU A 329 0.58 10.88 -13.40
N ILE A 330 0.80 10.40 -14.61
CA ILE A 330 0.99 11.22 -15.79
C ILE A 330 -0.24 11.02 -16.68
N PRO A 331 -1.08 12.03 -16.83
CA PRO A 331 -2.29 11.92 -17.62
C PRO A 331 -1.99 11.81 -19.13
N ILE A 332 -2.95 11.28 -19.87
CA ILE A 332 -2.88 11.24 -21.35
C ILE A 332 -2.75 12.66 -21.88
N GLY A 333 -1.87 12.86 -22.86
CA GLY A 333 -1.57 14.18 -23.43
C GLY A 333 -0.46 14.93 -22.70
N TYR A 334 0.15 14.33 -21.68
CA TYR A 334 1.31 14.86 -20.95
C TYR A 334 2.46 13.87 -20.94
N VAL A 335 3.64 14.39 -20.74
CA VAL A 335 4.82 13.62 -20.34
C VAL A 335 5.42 14.22 -19.08
N GLY A 336 6.10 13.39 -18.30
CA GLY A 336 6.79 13.82 -17.10
C GLY A 336 8.28 14.04 -17.37
N ALA A 337 8.77 15.26 -17.26
CA ALA A 337 10.20 15.52 -17.16
C ALA A 337 10.66 15.31 -15.72
N VAL A 338 11.56 14.33 -15.52
CA VAL A 338 12.03 13.97 -14.18
C VAL A 338 13.26 14.81 -13.82
N ILE A 339 13.20 15.46 -12.67
CA ILE A 339 14.30 16.19 -12.06
C ILE A 339 14.77 15.36 -10.87
N SER A 340 16.00 14.83 -10.96
CA SER A 340 16.63 14.05 -9.88
C SER A 340 17.55 14.91 -9.05
N TYR A 341 17.37 14.82 -7.72
CA TYR A 341 18.24 15.46 -6.74
C TYR A 341 19.34 14.52 -6.22
N VAL A 342 19.32 13.25 -6.67
CA VAL A 342 20.25 12.18 -6.28
C VAL A 342 20.93 11.56 -7.48
N GLY A 343 21.98 10.81 -7.23
CA GLY A 343 22.75 10.12 -8.26
C GLY A 343 24.10 10.79 -8.50
N LYS A 344 24.89 10.18 -9.36
CA LYS A 344 26.21 10.69 -9.70
C LYS A 344 26.10 11.97 -10.52
N THR A 345 27.01 12.92 -10.28
CA THR A 345 27.20 14.05 -11.18
C THR A 345 27.69 13.51 -12.52
N SER A 346 26.99 13.83 -13.59
CA SER A 346 27.28 13.36 -14.96
C SER A 346 27.48 14.56 -15.88
N GLU A 347 28.11 14.30 -17.01
CA GLU A 347 28.21 15.29 -18.07
C GLU A 347 26.84 15.61 -18.66
N ASP A 348 26.67 16.85 -19.06
CA ASP A 348 25.47 17.33 -19.74
C ASP A 348 25.36 16.73 -21.14
N VAL A 349 24.24 16.09 -21.42
CA VAL A 349 23.94 15.47 -22.72
C VAL A 349 23.06 16.34 -23.61
N SER A 350 22.90 17.63 -23.30
CA SER A 350 22.06 18.56 -24.08
C SER A 350 22.61 18.87 -25.49
N GLY A 351 23.88 18.59 -25.74
CA GLY A 351 24.53 18.80 -27.05
C GLY A 351 25.43 20.04 -27.10
N ALA A 352 26.17 20.19 -28.20
CA ALA A 352 27.22 21.22 -28.33
C ALA A 352 26.69 22.69 -28.44
N ALA A 353 25.43 22.83 -28.89
CA ALA A 353 24.87 24.16 -29.10
C ALA A 353 24.35 24.83 -27.81
N PHE A 354 24.07 24.04 -26.80
CA PHE A 354 23.53 24.56 -25.54
C PHE A 354 23.83 23.59 -24.42
N THR A 355 24.90 23.84 -23.70
CA THR A 355 25.32 23.07 -22.53
C THR A 355 25.03 23.86 -21.26
N HIS A 356 24.18 23.34 -20.41
CA HIS A 356 23.78 23.98 -19.14
C HIS A 356 24.06 23.08 -17.93
N GLY A 357 24.61 21.89 -18.14
CA GLY A 357 25.00 20.98 -17.09
C GLY A 357 23.86 20.29 -16.36
N ASN A 358 22.65 20.37 -16.90
CA ASN A 358 21.45 19.88 -16.20
C ASN A 358 20.77 18.69 -16.87
N LEU A 359 20.90 18.48 -18.19
CA LEU A 359 20.31 17.35 -18.87
C LEU A 359 21.24 16.14 -18.77
N VAL A 360 20.77 15.07 -18.15
CA VAL A 360 21.60 13.90 -17.81
C VAL A 360 20.89 12.59 -18.14
N ASN A 361 21.64 11.52 -18.22
CA ASN A 361 21.09 10.19 -18.36
C ASN A 361 20.33 9.75 -17.09
N VAL A 362 19.38 8.85 -17.25
CA VAL A 362 18.58 8.28 -16.15
C VAL A 362 19.49 7.75 -15.05
N GLY A 363 19.16 8.04 -13.79
CA GLY A 363 19.92 7.62 -12.62
C GLY A 363 21.01 8.62 -12.19
N ASN A 364 21.21 9.71 -12.92
CA ASN A 364 22.12 10.79 -12.55
C ASN A 364 21.38 11.99 -12.01
N LYS A 365 22.09 12.86 -11.30
CA LYS A 365 21.57 14.09 -10.71
C LYS A 365 21.39 15.16 -11.79
N GLY A 366 20.14 15.62 -11.97
CA GLY A 366 19.76 16.58 -13.00
C GLY A 366 18.42 16.22 -13.65
N VAL A 367 18.12 16.80 -14.79
CA VAL A 367 16.93 16.49 -15.59
C VAL A 367 17.23 15.29 -16.48
N TRP A 368 16.41 14.24 -16.37
CA TRP A 368 16.62 13.04 -17.16
C TRP A 368 16.22 13.27 -18.63
N VAL A 369 17.09 12.84 -19.56
CA VAL A 369 16.86 12.94 -21.00
C VAL A 369 15.64 12.16 -21.47
N THR A 370 15.30 11.05 -20.78
CA THR A 370 14.17 10.22 -21.11
C THR A 370 12.95 10.66 -20.29
N PRO A 371 11.87 11.13 -20.92
CA PRO A 371 10.64 11.50 -20.23
C PRO A 371 9.86 10.28 -19.78
N LEU A 372 9.00 10.46 -18.81
CA LEU A 372 8.00 9.47 -18.42
C LEU A 372 6.73 9.65 -19.26
N TYR A 373 6.27 8.56 -19.84
CA TYR A 373 5.04 8.54 -20.63
C TYR A 373 3.79 8.40 -19.75
N PRO A 374 2.58 8.62 -20.30
CA PRO A 374 1.33 8.50 -19.57
C PRO A 374 1.20 7.16 -18.84
N GLY A 375 0.77 7.22 -17.58
CA GLY A 375 0.63 6.07 -16.70
C GLY A 375 0.94 6.40 -15.25
N LYS A 376 0.93 5.38 -14.40
CA LYS A 376 1.30 5.49 -12.98
C LYS A 376 2.71 5.00 -12.77
N HIS A 377 3.54 5.84 -12.20
CA HIS A 377 4.96 5.59 -11.99
C HIS A 377 5.29 5.54 -10.49
N PRO A 378 5.90 4.45 -10.02
CA PRO A 378 6.29 4.30 -8.63
C PRO A 378 7.59 5.06 -8.34
N LEU A 379 7.51 6.36 -8.14
CA LEU A 379 8.67 7.23 -7.94
C LEU A 379 8.82 7.64 -6.48
N ASN A 380 10.06 7.81 -6.05
CA ASN A 380 10.37 8.44 -4.78
C ASN A 380 10.25 9.97 -4.92
N THR A 381 9.10 10.51 -4.57
CA THR A 381 8.79 11.96 -4.69
C THR A 381 9.60 12.84 -3.74
N ARG A 382 10.36 12.27 -2.80
CA ARG A 382 11.26 13.02 -1.91
C ARG A 382 12.62 13.35 -2.55
N ILE A 383 12.99 12.59 -3.59
CA ILE A 383 14.26 12.74 -4.30
C ILE A 383 14.10 13.03 -5.79
N LEU A 384 12.89 12.75 -6.33
CA LEU A 384 12.57 13.00 -7.72
C LEU A 384 11.37 13.95 -7.78
N LYS A 385 11.50 15.00 -8.56
CA LYS A 385 10.40 15.88 -8.94
C LYS A 385 10.01 15.59 -10.38
N VAL A 386 8.74 15.49 -10.66
CA VAL A 386 8.22 15.32 -12.02
C VAL A 386 7.50 16.59 -12.42
N GLU A 387 7.96 17.20 -13.50
CA GLU A 387 7.30 18.35 -14.10
C GLU A 387 6.46 17.86 -15.27
N LEU A 388 5.16 18.14 -15.22
CA LEU A 388 4.25 17.72 -16.29
C LEU A 388 4.33 18.67 -17.45
N VAL A 389 4.64 18.15 -18.61
CA VAL A 389 4.70 18.89 -19.87
C VAL A 389 3.61 18.39 -20.81
N PRO A 390 2.65 19.24 -21.22
CA PRO A 390 1.65 18.84 -22.19
C PRO A 390 2.29 18.61 -23.56
N THR A 391 1.96 17.46 -24.17
CA THR A 391 2.38 17.08 -25.52
C THR A 391 1.28 17.30 -26.54
N THR A 392 0.17 17.89 -26.13
CA THR A 392 -0.88 18.39 -27.01
C THR A 392 -0.56 19.84 -27.40
N ASN A 393 -1.21 20.32 -28.43
CA ASN A 393 -1.10 21.74 -28.80
C ASN A 393 -1.67 22.60 -27.68
N ILE A 394 -0.87 23.57 -27.24
CA ILE A 394 -1.25 24.52 -26.19
C ILE A 394 -1.55 25.85 -26.90
N VAL A 395 -2.72 26.39 -26.65
CA VAL A 395 -3.10 27.74 -27.10
C VAL A 395 -2.90 28.70 -25.94
N LEU A 396 -2.06 29.70 -26.14
CA LEU A 396 -1.79 30.77 -25.18
C LEU A 396 -2.38 32.05 -25.70
N ASN A 397 -3.27 32.68 -24.93
CA ASN A 397 -4.04 33.84 -25.34
C ASN A 397 -3.56 35.09 -24.60
N TRP A 398 -3.05 36.08 -25.36
CA TRP A 398 -2.86 37.45 -24.91
C TRP A 398 -4.13 38.22 -25.16
N SER A 399 -5.14 38.08 -24.32
CA SER A 399 -6.41 38.78 -24.46
C SER A 399 -6.90 39.29 -23.11
N GLY A 400 -7.78 40.32 -23.16
CA GLY A 400 -8.45 40.85 -21.98
C GLY A 400 -9.67 40.03 -21.54
N LYS A 401 -10.05 38.98 -22.29
CA LYS A 401 -11.24 38.18 -22.07
C LYS A 401 -11.00 37.09 -21.00
N THR A 402 -12.07 36.69 -20.36
CA THR A 402 -12.08 35.99 -19.06
C THR A 402 -11.80 34.46 -19.12
N GLU A 403 -11.64 33.87 -20.29
CA GLU A 403 -11.35 32.44 -20.40
C GLU A 403 -9.84 32.20 -20.23
N ARG A 404 -9.45 31.92 -18.99
CA ARG A 404 -8.07 31.69 -18.63
C ARG A 404 -7.78 30.18 -18.55
N HIS A 405 -6.78 29.76 -19.29
CA HIS A 405 -6.24 28.41 -19.22
C HIS A 405 -5.10 28.34 -18.22
N SER A 406 -4.53 27.14 -18.01
CA SER A 406 -3.55 26.90 -16.94
C SER A 406 -2.29 27.77 -17.05
N TYR A 407 -1.86 28.11 -18.26
CA TYR A 407 -0.58 28.79 -18.49
C TYR A 407 -0.70 30.26 -18.93
N ASP A 408 -1.89 30.72 -19.32
CA ASP A 408 -2.12 32.08 -19.83
C ASP A 408 -2.78 33.02 -18.81
N SER A 409 -2.96 32.59 -17.58
CA SER A 409 -3.65 33.32 -16.52
C SER A 409 -3.08 34.72 -16.21
N LYS A 410 -1.77 34.92 -16.51
CA LYS A 410 -1.05 36.19 -16.31
C LYS A 410 -0.92 36.99 -17.59
N LEU A 411 -1.33 36.45 -18.74
CA LEU A 411 -1.20 37.10 -20.00
C LEU A 411 -2.36 38.11 -20.20
N SER A 412 -2.07 39.27 -20.74
CA SER A 412 -3.03 40.33 -21.08
C SER A 412 -2.82 40.78 -22.50
N SER A 413 -3.81 41.46 -23.08
CA SER A 413 -3.68 42.10 -24.38
C SER A 413 -2.39 42.93 -24.47
N LEU A 414 -1.78 42.93 -25.64
CA LEU A 414 -0.54 43.65 -25.90
C LEU A 414 -0.85 45.08 -26.30
N THR A 415 -0.60 46.06 -25.43
CA THR A 415 -0.65 47.46 -25.82
C THR A 415 0.61 47.78 -26.63
N VAL A 416 0.41 48.14 -27.89
CA VAL A 416 1.46 48.49 -28.84
C VAL A 416 1.24 49.91 -29.38
N ARG A 417 2.31 50.53 -29.89
CA ARG A 417 2.23 51.88 -30.46
C ARG A 417 2.62 51.84 -31.94
N SER A 418 1.77 52.43 -32.79
CA SER A 418 2.00 52.51 -34.21
C SER A 418 3.02 53.62 -34.59
N GLN A 419 3.43 53.65 -35.88
CA GLN A 419 4.30 54.65 -36.45
C GLN A 419 3.72 56.08 -36.33
N ASP A 420 2.43 56.24 -36.48
CA ASP A 420 1.66 57.46 -36.34
C ASP A 420 1.40 57.89 -34.88
N GLY A 421 1.94 57.14 -33.93
CA GLY A 421 1.95 57.51 -32.50
C GLY A 421 0.74 57.05 -31.71
N PHE A 422 -0.23 56.38 -32.30
CA PHE A 422 -1.43 55.86 -31.64
C PHE A 422 -1.11 54.61 -30.87
N ALA A 423 -1.61 54.50 -29.64
CA ALA A 423 -1.59 53.29 -28.86
C ALA A 423 -2.85 52.47 -29.14
N PHE A 424 -2.72 51.19 -29.38
CA PHE A 424 -3.84 50.27 -29.57
C PHE A 424 -3.55 48.91 -28.89
N ASP A 425 -4.61 48.23 -28.53
CA ASP A 425 -4.50 46.90 -27.88
C ASP A 425 -4.64 45.83 -28.95
N LEU A 426 -3.72 44.88 -28.90
CA LEU A 426 -3.62 43.74 -29.79
C LEU A 426 -3.84 42.46 -29.03
N GLU A 427 -4.82 41.68 -29.42
CA GLU A 427 -4.99 40.32 -28.93
C GLU A 427 -4.22 39.35 -29.84
N VAL A 428 -3.47 38.46 -29.21
CA VAL A 428 -2.66 37.46 -29.90
C VAL A 428 -2.93 36.09 -29.30
N ALA A 429 -3.05 35.09 -30.13
CA ALA A 429 -3.05 33.69 -29.70
C ALA A 429 -1.85 32.96 -30.32
N GLN A 430 -1.07 32.33 -29.49
CA GLN A 430 0.08 31.54 -29.92
C GLN A 430 -0.19 30.05 -29.65
N ILE A 431 -0.10 29.24 -30.70
CA ILE A 431 -0.19 27.79 -30.59
C ILE A 431 1.21 27.23 -30.56
N ILE A 432 1.53 26.52 -29.49
CA ILE A 432 2.81 25.85 -29.33
C ILE A 432 2.60 24.35 -29.14
N HIS A 433 3.62 23.59 -29.49
CA HIS A 433 3.71 22.15 -29.26
C HIS A 433 5.07 21.80 -28.69
N VAL A 434 5.11 20.96 -27.66
CA VAL A 434 6.34 20.41 -27.10
C VAL A 434 6.35 18.91 -27.37
N GLY A 435 7.32 18.46 -28.14
CA GLY A 435 7.49 17.02 -28.40
C GLY A 435 7.82 16.26 -27.13
N ALA A 436 7.37 15.00 -27.03
CA ALA A 436 7.59 14.19 -25.85
C ALA A 436 9.09 14.06 -25.49
N LEU A 437 9.96 13.87 -26.50
CA LEU A 437 11.40 13.77 -26.31
C LEU A 437 12.10 15.12 -26.11
N ASP A 438 11.44 16.22 -26.46
CA ASP A 438 11.96 17.56 -26.28
C ASP A 438 11.58 18.16 -24.93
N ALA A 439 10.54 17.62 -24.31
CA ALA A 439 10.07 18.09 -23.01
C ALA A 439 11.17 18.15 -21.91
N PRO A 440 12.03 17.15 -21.73
CA PRO A 440 13.14 17.27 -20.78
C PRO A 440 14.13 18.36 -21.12
N LYS A 441 14.41 18.61 -22.42
CA LYS A 441 15.29 19.67 -22.89
C LYS A 441 14.71 21.05 -22.56
N VAL A 442 13.42 21.22 -22.83
CA VAL A 442 12.70 22.44 -22.45
C VAL A 442 12.80 22.69 -20.96
N ILE A 443 12.45 21.69 -20.13
CA ILE A 443 12.47 21.83 -18.69
C ILE A 443 13.89 22.07 -18.17
N SER A 444 14.92 21.44 -18.73
CA SER A 444 16.31 21.69 -18.33
C SER A 444 16.73 23.14 -18.56
N ARG A 445 16.17 23.82 -19.57
CA ARG A 445 16.48 25.21 -19.95
C ARG A 445 15.69 26.25 -19.16
N VAL A 446 14.39 25.99 -18.96
CA VAL A 446 13.49 26.98 -18.39
C VAL A 446 12.96 26.62 -16.99
N GLY A 447 13.12 25.41 -16.55
CA GLY A 447 12.74 24.92 -15.23
C GLY A 447 11.28 24.47 -15.11
N SER A 448 10.35 25.13 -15.80
CA SER A 448 8.92 24.78 -15.81
C SER A 448 8.22 25.32 -17.05
N MET A 449 7.04 24.75 -17.37
CA MET A 449 6.21 25.27 -18.48
C MET A 449 5.73 26.70 -18.23
N GLN A 450 5.44 27.06 -16.99
CA GLN A 450 5.07 28.45 -16.67
C GLN A 450 6.21 29.44 -16.93
N ASN A 451 7.46 29.06 -16.59
CA ASN A 451 8.62 29.88 -16.88
C ASN A 451 8.86 30.03 -18.39
N LEU A 452 8.57 29.00 -19.19
CA LEU A 452 8.61 29.11 -20.65
C LEU A 452 7.68 30.21 -21.14
N VAL A 453 6.47 30.27 -20.62
CA VAL A 453 5.49 31.28 -20.98
C VAL A 453 5.92 32.65 -20.49
N ASP A 454 6.28 32.81 -19.21
CA ASP A 454 6.55 34.10 -18.57
C ASP A 454 7.89 34.70 -19.03
N HIS A 455 8.94 33.89 -19.23
CA HIS A 455 10.29 34.39 -19.49
C HIS A 455 10.76 34.27 -20.94
N VAL A 456 10.14 33.40 -21.73
CA VAL A 456 10.52 33.22 -23.15
C VAL A 456 9.42 33.73 -24.09
N LEU A 457 8.21 33.20 -23.97
CA LEU A 457 7.14 33.48 -24.90
C LEU A 457 6.62 34.92 -24.76
N GLN A 458 6.30 35.34 -23.55
CA GLN A 458 5.76 36.68 -23.30
C GLN A 458 6.69 37.81 -23.81
N PRO A 459 8.01 37.82 -23.48
CA PRO A 459 8.90 38.86 -24.00
C PRO A 459 9.15 38.73 -25.52
N THR A 460 9.27 37.51 -26.05
CA THR A 460 9.49 37.30 -27.49
C THR A 460 8.34 37.82 -28.33
N ILE A 461 7.12 37.44 -27.99
CA ILE A 461 5.90 37.86 -28.70
C ILE A 461 5.65 39.35 -28.50
N GLY A 462 5.74 39.81 -27.23
CA GLY A 462 5.52 41.20 -26.90
C GLY A 462 6.49 42.14 -27.60
N ASN A 463 7.78 41.80 -27.67
CA ASN A 463 8.78 42.62 -28.36
C ASN A 463 8.60 42.57 -29.87
N TYR A 464 8.30 41.41 -30.44
CA TYR A 464 8.03 41.33 -31.87
C TYR A 464 6.89 42.25 -32.28
N PHE A 465 5.74 42.15 -31.60
CA PHE A 465 4.55 42.96 -31.99
C PHE A 465 4.74 44.43 -31.69
N ARG A 466 5.48 44.83 -30.63
CA ARG A 466 5.84 46.24 -30.40
C ARG A 466 6.70 46.79 -31.51
N ASN A 467 7.69 46.05 -31.96
CA ASN A 467 8.58 46.44 -33.05
C ASN A 467 7.83 46.49 -34.40
N SER A 468 7.02 45.44 -34.66
CA SER A 468 6.19 45.38 -35.89
C SER A 468 5.19 46.50 -35.95
N ALA A 469 4.52 46.87 -34.86
CA ALA A 469 3.57 47.94 -34.80
C ALA A 469 4.19 49.33 -35.10
N GLN A 470 5.45 49.59 -34.65
CA GLN A 470 6.17 50.84 -34.90
C GLN A 470 6.52 51.06 -36.35
N ALA A 471 6.51 50.01 -37.18
CA ALA A 471 6.82 50.14 -38.61
C ALA A 471 5.65 50.54 -39.48
N TYR A 472 4.40 50.53 -38.96
CA TYR A 472 3.19 50.72 -39.72
C TYR A 472 2.21 51.68 -39.04
N SER A 473 1.34 52.33 -39.85
CA SER A 473 0.17 53.04 -39.30
C SER A 473 -0.84 52.02 -38.71
N VAL A 474 -1.74 52.50 -37.83
CA VAL A 474 -2.81 51.65 -37.28
C VAL A 474 -3.64 51.02 -38.38
N LEU A 475 -3.96 51.77 -39.39
CA LEU A 475 -4.82 51.31 -40.49
C LEU A 475 -4.12 50.32 -41.42
N ASP A 476 -2.84 50.53 -41.70
CA ASP A 476 -2.02 49.59 -42.46
C ASP A 476 -1.82 48.29 -41.71
N PHE A 477 -1.67 48.38 -40.38
CA PHE A 477 -1.57 47.18 -39.54
C PHE A 477 -2.86 46.36 -39.53
N LEU A 478 -4.02 47.04 -39.50
CA LEU A 478 -5.34 46.40 -39.59
C LEU A 478 -5.58 45.75 -40.96
N SER A 479 -5.23 46.46 -42.04
CA SER A 479 -5.48 45.99 -43.42
C SER A 479 -4.60 44.83 -43.83
N ALA A 480 -3.33 44.81 -43.35
CA ALA A 480 -2.34 43.81 -43.67
C ALA A 480 -2.24 42.71 -42.60
N ARG A 481 -3.27 42.47 -41.80
CA ARG A 481 -3.30 41.53 -40.67
C ARG A 481 -2.73 40.13 -41.01
N SER A 482 -3.17 39.55 -42.14
CA SER A 482 -2.72 38.23 -42.57
C SER A 482 -1.22 38.17 -42.89
N GLY A 483 -0.68 39.24 -43.53
CA GLY A 483 0.76 39.34 -43.78
C GLY A 483 1.58 39.45 -42.48
N ARG A 484 1.09 40.30 -41.55
CA ARG A 484 1.74 40.45 -40.22
C ARG A 484 1.70 39.18 -39.41
N GLN A 485 0.62 38.44 -39.52
CA GLN A 485 0.50 37.12 -38.86
C GLN A 485 1.53 36.12 -39.42
N ALA A 486 1.70 36.06 -40.76
CA ALA A 486 2.68 35.16 -41.37
C ALA A 486 4.13 35.51 -40.97
N GLU A 487 4.47 36.82 -40.97
CA GLU A 487 5.78 37.29 -40.54
C GLU A 487 6.03 36.99 -39.04
N ALA A 488 5.00 37.21 -38.21
CA ALA A 488 5.07 36.86 -36.78
C ALA A 488 5.30 35.39 -36.58
N ALA A 489 4.56 34.53 -37.29
CA ALA A 489 4.67 33.07 -37.19
C ALA A 489 6.10 32.59 -37.52
N GLU A 490 6.70 33.09 -38.60
CA GLU A 490 8.07 32.72 -38.97
C GLU A 490 9.11 33.21 -37.98
N TYR A 491 9.00 34.44 -37.49
CA TYR A 491 9.93 34.97 -36.49
C TYR A 491 9.84 34.20 -35.17
N ILE A 492 8.62 33.99 -34.66
CA ILE A 492 8.40 33.27 -33.40
C ILE A 492 8.83 31.82 -33.53
N LYS A 493 8.56 31.16 -34.67
CA LYS A 493 9.00 29.82 -34.95
C LYS A 493 10.54 29.68 -34.92
N ALA A 494 11.24 30.65 -35.53
CA ALA A 494 12.71 30.67 -35.47
C ALA A 494 13.25 30.88 -34.04
N ALA A 495 12.61 31.78 -33.27
CA ALA A 495 13.02 32.05 -31.89
C ALA A 495 12.78 30.84 -30.95
N LEU A 496 11.62 30.18 -31.07
CA LEU A 496 11.24 29.06 -30.20
C LEU A 496 12.00 27.76 -30.51
N ARG A 497 12.47 27.56 -31.74
CA ARG A 497 13.37 26.45 -32.09
C ARG A 497 14.61 26.37 -31.22
N THR A 498 15.13 27.54 -30.78
CA THR A 498 16.30 27.57 -29.87
C THR A 498 16.01 26.93 -28.52
N TYR A 499 14.74 26.87 -28.11
CA TYR A 499 14.28 26.27 -26.86
C TYR A 499 13.68 24.87 -27.03
N ASP A 500 13.81 24.24 -28.22
CA ASP A 500 13.20 22.95 -28.57
C ASP A 500 11.66 22.95 -28.49
N VAL A 501 11.05 24.12 -28.69
CA VAL A 501 9.60 24.31 -28.72
C VAL A 501 9.17 24.56 -30.15
N GLN A 502 8.11 23.90 -30.58
CA GLN A 502 7.53 24.09 -31.91
C GLN A 502 6.41 25.14 -31.84
N ALA A 503 6.59 26.28 -32.48
CA ALA A 503 5.48 27.15 -32.75
C ALA A 503 4.69 26.61 -33.94
N ILE A 504 3.43 26.28 -33.72
CA ILE A 504 2.52 25.77 -34.77
C ILE A 504 1.98 26.93 -35.58
N ASP A 505 1.35 27.88 -34.91
CA ASP A 505 0.79 29.04 -35.53
C ASP A 505 0.72 30.22 -34.55
N THR A 506 0.76 31.43 -35.12
CA THR A 506 0.56 32.67 -34.39
C THR A 506 -0.65 33.37 -34.99
N LEU A 507 -1.69 33.55 -34.20
CA LEU A 507 -2.94 34.14 -34.64
C LEU A 507 -3.06 35.55 -34.03
N ILE A 508 -3.38 36.51 -34.87
CA ILE A 508 -3.74 37.88 -34.42
C ILE A 508 -5.24 37.87 -34.17
N GLY A 509 -5.67 38.12 -32.95
CA GLY A 509 -7.05 38.25 -32.52
C GLY A 509 -7.65 39.61 -32.86
N ASP A 510 -8.42 40.17 -31.94
CA ASP A 510 -8.99 41.47 -32.09
C ASP A 510 -7.93 42.56 -31.97
N ILE A 511 -8.01 43.54 -32.81
CA ILE A 511 -7.20 44.78 -32.78
C ILE A 511 -8.14 45.89 -32.36
N LEU A 512 -7.89 46.47 -31.20
CA LEU A 512 -8.73 47.52 -30.63
C LEU A 512 -8.07 48.89 -30.85
N PRO A 513 -8.35 49.55 -31.96
CA PRO A 513 -7.81 50.89 -32.23
C PRO A 513 -8.45 51.95 -31.36
N PRO A 514 -7.84 53.13 -31.19
CA PRO A 514 -8.42 54.23 -30.47
C PRO A 514 -9.79 54.63 -31.04
N ALA A 515 -10.75 54.88 -30.15
CA ALA A 515 -12.15 55.17 -30.54
C ALA A 515 -12.27 56.42 -31.48
N GLU A 516 -11.45 57.43 -31.28
CA GLU A 516 -11.43 58.65 -32.09
C GLU A 516 -11.04 58.38 -33.55
N LEU A 517 -10.05 57.48 -33.75
CA LEU A 517 -9.60 57.10 -35.09
C LEU A 517 -10.70 56.28 -35.81
N MET A 518 -11.39 55.40 -35.04
CA MET A 518 -12.48 54.60 -35.60
C MET A 518 -13.72 55.44 -35.98
N GLN A 519 -14.05 56.45 -35.19
CA GLN A 519 -15.12 57.38 -35.54
C GLN A 519 -14.83 58.11 -36.85
N THR A 520 -13.64 58.71 -36.98
CA THR A 520 -13.24 59.42 -38.20
C THR A 520 -13.25 58.51 -39.44
N GLN A 521 -12.81 57.26 -39.30
CA GLN A 521 -12.84 56.29 -40.39
C GLN A 521 -14.23 55.76 -40.67
N THR A 522 -15.06 55.61 -39.65
CA THR A 522 -16.46 55.23 -39.85
C THR A 522 -17.20 56.30 -40.61
N ASP A 523 -17.02 57.58 -40.24
CA ASP A 523 -17.66 58.70 -40.92
C ASP A 523 -17.23 58.82 -42.40
N ARG A 524 -15.89 58.59 -42.64
CA ARG A 524 -15.37 58.58 -44.02
C ARG A 524 -15.95 57.40 -44.82
N LYS A 525 -16.01 56.21 -44.21
CA LYS A 525 -16.51 55.02 -44.87
C LYS A 525 -18.01 55.09 -45.11
N ILE A 526 -18.75 55.68 -44.19
CA ILE A 526 -20.18 55.95 -44.36
C ILE A 526 -20.38 56.90 -45.57
N ALA A 527 -19.55 57.94 -45.67
CA ALA A 527 -19.62 58.84 -46.82
C ALA A 527 -19.25 58.12 -48.14
N GLU A 528 -18.22 57.30 -48.18
CA GLU A 528 -17.84 56.48 -49.32
C GLU A 528 -18.91 55.43 -49.69
N GLU A 529 -19.51 54.78 -48.69
CA GLU A 529 -20.59 53.78 -48.89
C GLU A 529 -21.90 54.45 -49.34
N GLN A 530 -22.19 55.68 -48.88
CA GLN A 530 -23.31 56.43 -49.38
C GLN A 530 -23.16 56.74 -50.86
N CYS A 531 -21.96 57.15 -51.33
CA CYS A 531 -21.67 57.33 -52.75
C CYS A 531 -21.86 56.03 -53.54
N LYS A 532 -21.30 54.89 -53.05
CA LYS A 532 -21.46 53.57 -53.69
C LYS A 532 -22.92 53.08 -53.64
N THR A 533 -23.62 53.39 -52.54
CA THR A 533 -25.04 52.98 -52.43
C THR A 533 -25.90 53.62 -53.50
N TYR A 534 -25.62 54.88 -53.86
CA TYR A 534 -26.31 55.55 -55.00
C TYR A 534 -25.93 54.92 -56.35
N GLU A 535 -24.69 54.48 -56.54
CA GLU A 535 -24.30 53.76 -57.77
C GLU A 535 -24.88 52.33 -57.81
N VAL A 536 -24.87 51.63 -56.68
CA VAL A 536 -25.39 50.25 -56.58
C VAL A 536 -26.90 50.19 -56.65
N GLN A 537 -27.62 51.24 -56.16
CA GLN A 537 -29.08 51.32 -56.33
C GLN A 537 -29.47 51.44 -57.82
N GLN A 538 -28.64 52.04 -58.63
CA GLN A 538 -28.85 52.13 -60.08
C GLN A 538 -28.58 50.77 -60.77
N ILE A 539 -27.61 49.99 -60.28
CA ILE A 539 -27.25 48.66 -60.80
C ILE A 539 -28.19 47.58 -60.26
N ALA A 540 -28.62 47.73 -59.00
CA ALA A 540 -29.45 46.72 -58.33
C ALA A 540 -30.85 46.58 -58.90
N GLN A 541 -31.40 47.66 -59.48
CA GLN A 541 -32.66 47.50 -60.17
C GLN A 541 -32.57 46.65 -61.44
N THR A 542 -31.42 46.66 -62.10
CA THR A 542 -31.16 45.81 -63.28
C THR A 542 -30.84 44.37 -62.95
N GLN A 543 -30.22 44.12 -61.80
CA GLN A 543 -29.81 42.72 -61.36
C GLN A 543 -30.92 41.97 -60.62
N ARG A 544 -31.88 42.68 -60.02
CA ARG A 544 -32.97 41.99 -59.30
C ARG A 544 -33.80 41.05 -60.17
N GLN A 545 -33.86 41.30 -61.44
CA GLN A 545 -34.58 40.44 -62.40
C GLN A 545 -33.77 39.18 -62.78
N GLN A 546 -32.43 39.20 -62.62
CA GLN A 546 -31.59 38.04 -62.91
C GLN A 546 -31.48 37.13 -61.67
N LEU A 547 -31.52 37.70 -60.46
CA LEU A 547 -31.28 36.90 -59.20
C LEU A 547 -32.45 35.98 -58.81
N VAL A 548 -33.70 36.37 -59.21
CA VAL A 548 -34.88 35.50 -58.99
C VAL A 548 -34.80 34.19 -59.79
N ARG A 549 -34.05 34.19 -60.91
CA ARG A 549 -33.86 32.97 -61.70
C ARG A 549 -32.80 32.05 -61.15
N GLU A 550 -31.75 32.57 -60.50
CA GLU A 550 -30.64 31.72 -60.00
C GLU A 550 -30.89 31.19 -58.59
N THR A 551 -31.66 31.93 -57.78
CA THR A 551 -31.96 31.43 -56.40
C THR A 551 -32.81 30.15 -56.36
N ALA A 552 -33.71 30.00 -57.33
CA ALA A 552 -34.51 28.78 -57.46
C ALA A 552 -33.68 27.54 -57.82
N LEU A 553 -32.55 27.72 -58.49
CA LEU A 553 -31.64 26.63 -58.87
C LEU A 553 -30.71 26.28 -57.74
N ALA A 554 -30.31 27.22 -56.86
CA ALA A 554 -29.41 26.99 -55.74
C ALA A 554 -30.11 26.28 -54.57
N GLU A 555 -31.40 26.54 -54.33
CA GLU A 555 -32.16 25.82 -53.28
C GLU A 555 -32.29 24.32 -53.57
N ILE A 556 -32.49 23.96 -54.84
CA ILE A 556 -32.60 22.54 -55.22
C ILE A 556 -31.25 21.79 -55.05
N GLN A 557 -30.13 22.47 -55.29
CA GLN A 557 -28.83 21.86 -55.09
C GLN A 557 -28.45 21.69 -53.60
N GLN A 558 -28.90 22.61 -52.72
CA GLN A 558 -28.61 22.54 -51.32
C GLN A 558 -29.33 21.37 -50.61
N GLU A 559 -30.54 21.04 -51.10
CA GLU A 559 -31.34 19.95 -50.57
C GLU A 559 -30.79 18.56 -50.99
N MET A 560 -30.19 18.45 -52.17
CA MET A 560 -29.50 17.26 -52.63
C MET A 560 -28.22 16.96 -51.79
N VAL A 561 -27.41 17.98 -51.49
CA VAL A 561 -26.18 17.82 -50.72
C VAL A 561 -26.45 17.47 -49.26
N LYS A 562 -27.53 18.00 -48.66
CA LYS A 562 -27.95 17.61 -47.30
C LYS A 562 -28.38 16.15 -47.18
N SER A 563 -29.02 15.64 -48.23
CA SER A 563 -29.46 14.26 -48.31
C SER A 563 -28.26 13.29 -48.43
N GLU A 564 -27.23 13.62 -49.22
CA GLU A 564 -26.01 12.81 -49.34
C GLU A 564 -25.15 12.78 -48.06
N GLN A 565 -25.06 13.95 -47.39
CA GLN A 565 -24.33 14.01 -46.11
C GLN A 565 -25.03 13.20 -45.01
N GLY A 566 -26.36 13.19 -45.00
CA GLY A 566 -27.15 12.39 -44.06
C GLY A 566 -26.89 10.89 -44.17
N VAL A 567 -26.76 10.39 -45.40
CA VAL A 567 -26.45 8.98 -45.65
C VAL A 567 -25.02 8.63 -45.18
N LYS A 568 -24.06 9.53 -45.43
CA LYS A 568 -22.65 9.31 -45.07
C LYS A 568 -22.38 9.33 -43.55
N ILE A 569 -23.15 10.17 -42.84
CA ILE A 569 -23.10 10.23 -41.37
C ILE A 569 -23.70 8.96 -40.75
N SER A 570 -24.75 8.40 -41.33
CA SER A 570 -25.35 7.15 -40.86
C SER A 570 -24.44 5.96 -41.05
N GLU A 571 -23.69 5.92 -42.16
CA GLU A 571 -22.71 4.87 -42.47
C GLU A 571 -21.50 4.94 -41.52
N LEU A 572 -21.03 6.14 -41.20
CA LEU A 572 -19.94 6.32 -40.24
C LEU A 572 -20.33 5.97 -38.79
N LYS A 573 -21.59 6.24 -38.42
CA LYS A 573 -22.11 5.82 -37.09
C LYS A 573 -22.23 4.30 -36.98
N ALA A 574 -22.71 3.63 -38.03
CA ALA A 574 -22.79 2.18 -38.03
C ALA A 574 -21.40 1.51 -37.94
N ASN A 575 -20.42 2.04 -38.70
CA ASN A 575 -19.03 1.55 -38.63
C ASN A 575 -18.35 1.80 -37.26
N SER A 576 -18.69 2.93 -36.61
CA SER A 576 -18.19 3.23 -35.27
C SER A 576 -18.75 2.24 -34.23
N GLN A 577 -20.04 1.94 -34.30
CA GLN A 577 -20.66 0.97 -33.38
C GLN A 577 -20.11 -0.46 -33.58
N VAL A 578 -19.83 -0.87 -34.81
CA VAL A 578 -19.22 -2.18 -35.09
C VAL A 578 -17.81 -2.26 -34.50
N LYS A 579 -17.01 -1.21 -34.64
CA LYS A 579 -15.64 -1.18 -34.06
C LYS A 579 -15.65 -1.14 -32.54
N GLN A 580 -16.61 -0.45 -31.95
CA GLN A 580 -16.76 -0.40 -30.50
C GLN A 580 -17.18 -1.78 -29.94
N ALA A 581 -18.14 -2.45 -30.57
CA ALA A 581 -18.54 -3.80 -30.21
C ALA A 581 -17.41 -4.83 -30.37
N GLN A 582 -16.57 -4.69 -31.41
CA GLN A 582 -15.38 -5.52 -31.60
C GLN A 582 -14.34 -5.31 -30.49
N GLY A 583 -14.12 -4.07 -30.06
CA GLY A 583 -13.21 -3.75 -28.96
C GLY A 583 -13.69 -4.29 -27.60
N GLU A 584 -14.98 -4.21 -27.34
CA GLU A 584 -15.58 -4.79 -26.14
C GLU A 584 -15.51 -6.32 -26.12
N ALA A 585 -15.78 -6.97 -27.26
CA ALA A 585 -15.69 -8.41 -27.39
C ALA A 585 -14.26 -8.93 -27.17
N GLU A 586 -13.26 -8.22 -27.73
CA GLU A 586 -11.83 -8.56 -27.52
C GLU A 586 -11.39 -8.34 -26.08
N SER A 587 -11.86 -7.27 -25.43
CA SER A 587 -11.61 -7.03 -24.00
C SER A 587 -12.18 -8.15 -23.12
N ILE A 588 -13.40 -8.59 -23.41
CA ILE A 588 -14.06 -9.71 -22.70
C ILE A 588 -13.28 -11.01 -22.93
N ARG A 589 -12.81 -11.25 -24.15
CA ARG A 589 -12.02 -12.44 -24.50
C ARG A 589 -10.67 -12.47 -23.79
N VAL A 590 -9.97 -11.33 -23.73
CA VAL A 590 -8.68 -11.23 -23.04
C VAL A 590 -8.85 -11.41 -21.52
N LYS A 591 -9.88 -10.79 -20.94
CA LYS A 591 -10.21 -10.98 -19.52
C LYS A 591 -10.59 -12.42 -19.19
N GLY A 592 -11.39 -13.05 -20.05
CA GLY A 592 -11.79 -14.44 -19.89
C GLY A 592 -10.63 -15.42 -19.98
N ASN A 593 -9.69 -15.20 -20.90
CA ASN A 593 -8.49 -16.02 -21.04
C ASN A 593 -7.54 -15.85 -19.84
N ALA A 594 -7.33 -14.62 -19.38
CA ALA A 594 -6.51 -14.34 -18.21
C ALA A 594 -7.11 -14.96 -16.93
N GLN A 595 -8.43 -14.92 -16.80
CA GLN A 595 -9.13 -15.54 -15.69
C GLN A 595 -9.08 -17.06 -15.71
N ALA A 596 -9.19 -17.68 -16.90
CA ALA A 596 -9.04 -19.12 -17.08
C ALA A 596 -7.61 -19.61 -16.77
N GLU A 597 -6.60 -18.81 -17.10
CA GLU A 597 -5.19 -19.12 -16.81
C GLU A 597 -4.87 -19.01 -15.31
N ALA A 598 -5.44 -18.00 -14.66
CA ALA A 598 -5.37 -17.85 -13.21
C ALA A 598 -6.05 -19.01 -12.46
N TYR A 599 -7.20 -19.47 -12.95
CA TYR A 599 -7.90 -20.65 -12.40
C TYR A 599 -7.06 -21.93 -12.56
N ARG A 600 -6.44 -22.13 -13.75
CA ARG A 600 -5.56 -23.28 -13.98
C ARG A 600 -4.33 -23.27 -13.07
N ALA A 601 -3.69 -22.12 -12.92
CA ALA A 601 -2.55 -21.96 -12.01
C ALA A 601 -2.91 -22.23 -10.56
N GLY A 602 -4.08 -21.76 -10.11
CA GLY A 602 -4.60 -22.02 -8.77
C GLY A 602 -4.88 -23.50 -8.50
N VAL A 603 -5.46 -24.21 -9.47
CA VAL A 603 -5.76 -25.65 -9.37
C VAL A 603 -4.48 -26.49 -9.40
N VAL A 604 -3.46 -26.08 -10.16
CA VAL A 604 -2.16 -26.77 -10.20
C VAL A 604 -1.39 -26.59 -8.89
N ALA A 605 -1.48 -25.42 -8.25
CA ALA A 605 -0.75 -25.12 -7.02
C ALA A 605 -1.36 -25.74 -5.75
N LEU A 606 -2.68 -25.88 -5.69
CA LEU A 606 -3.41 -26.23 -4.46
C LEU A 606 -4.24 -27.54 -4.58
N GLY A 607 -4.27 -28.15 -5.76
CA GLY A 607 -5.16 -29.27 -6.04
C GLY A 607 -6.62 -28.82 -6.22
N GLY A 608 -7.42 -29.60 -6.95
CA GLY A 608 -8.80 -29.23 -7.30
C GLY A 608 -9.70 -28.94 -6.09
N SER A 609 -9.59 -29.73 -5.02
CA SER A 609 -10.37 -29.54 -3.80
C SER A 609 -9.91 -28.35 -2.96
N GLY A 610 -8.60 -28.09 -2.92
CA GLY A 610 -8.03 -26.97 -2.16
C GLY A 610 -8.34 -25.62 -2.79
N TYR A 611 -8.28 -25.55 -4.11
CA TYR A 611 -8.61 -24.33 -4.84
C TYR A 611 -10.12 -23.99 -4.78
N THR A 612 -10.98 -25.00 -4.85
CA THR A 612 -12.43 -24.80 -4.71
C THR A 612 -12.80 -24.29 -3.33
N ALA A 613 -12.16 -24.82 -2.28
CA ALA A 613 -12.38 -24.34 -0.92
C ALA A 613 -11.93 -22.89 -0.71
N LEU A 614 -10.80 -22.50 -1.31
CA LEU A 614 -10.27 -21.15 -1.24
C LEU A 614 -11.17 -20.15 -2.00
N GLN A 615 -11.64 -20.51 -3.17
CA GLN A 615 -12.59 -19.71 -3.96
C GLN A 615 -13.94 -19.54 -3.25
N LEU A 616 -14.42 -20.60 -2.59
CA LEU A 616 -15.68 -20.55 -1.85
C LEU A 616 -15.54 -19.63 -0.61
N MET A 617 -14.41 -19.70 0.09
CA MET A 617 -14.09 -18.79 1.19
C MET A 617 -13.94 -17.34 0.74
N GLN A 618 -13.36 -17.11 -0.44
CA GLN A 618 -13.21 -15.77 -1.00
C GLN A 618 -14.57 -15.18 -1.40
N ILE A 619 -15.44 -15.95 -2.02
CA ILE A 619 -16.81 -15.52 -2.37
C ILE A 619 -17.63 -15.20 -1.11
N ILE A 620 -17.48 -15.99 -0.05
CA ILE A 620 -18.13 -15.75 1.24
C ILE A 620 -17.59 -14.47 1.89
N GLY A 621 -16.30 -14.21 1.80
CA GLY A 621 -15.65 -13.00 2.30
C GLY A 621 -16.08 -11.75 1.55
N ASP A 622 -16.05 -11.79 0.24
CA ASP A 622 -16.37 -10.65 -0.63
C ASP A 622 -17.86 -10.30 -0.63
N SER A 623 -18.72 -11.30 -0.43
CA SER A 623 -20.19 -11.13 -0.45
C SER A 623 -20.78 -10.82 0.93
N HIS A 624 -19.95 -10.72 1.98
CA HIS A 624 -20.38 -10.46 3.37
C HIS A 624 -21.52 -11.41 3.83
N VAL A 625 -21.52 -12.65 3.32
CA VAL A 625 -22.52 -13.64 3.69
C VAL A 625 -22.24 -14.13 5.10
N ARG A 626 -23.12 -13.82 6.00
CA ARG A 626 -23.12 -14.40 7.34
C ARG A 626 -23.37 -15.90 7.26
N VAL A 627 -22.38 -16.69 7.62
CA VAL A 627 -22.44 -18.18 7.61
C VAL A 627 -23.13 -18.72 8.87
N VAL A 628 -23.64 -17.86 9.70
CA VAL A 628 -24.40 -18.29 10.88
C VAL A 628 -25.84 -17.87 10.71
N PRO A 629 -26.77 -18.79 10.63
CA PRO A 629 -28.18 -18.44 10.58
C PRO A 629 -28.63 -17.92 11.95
N ASP A 630 -29.10 -16.69 11.99
CA ASP A 630 -29.88 -16.15 13.12
C ASP A 630 -31.27 -16.82 13.11
N VAL A 631 -31.34 -18.07 13.51
CA VAL A 631 -32.62 -18.68 13.85
C VAL A 631 -32.45 -19.44 15.14
N ALA A 632 -32.81 -18.78 16.19
CA ALA A 632 -33.26 -19.45 17.40
C ALA A 632 -34.67 -20.00 17.17
N VAL A 633 -34.77 -21.26 16.84
CA VAL A 633 -36.04 -21.97 16.88
C VAL A 633 -36.14 -22.62 18.25
N SER A 634 -36.88 -21.95 19.13
CA SER A 634 -37.52 -22.57 20.29
C SER A 634 -38.79 -23.22 19.81
N GLY A 635 -38.91 -24.51 19.99
CA GLY A 635 -40.20 -25.15 19.94
C GLY A 635 -40.27 -26.49 19.18
N ASN A 636 -39.97 -27.53 19.88
CA ASN A 636 -40.64 -28.82 19.93
C ASN A 636 -41.29 -29.38 18.64
N GLY A 637 -40.76 -30.47 18.13
CA GLY A 637 -41.52 -31.39 17.32
C GLY A 637 -40.83 -31.95 16.07
N SER A 638 -40.28 -33.14 16.24
CA SER A 638 -40.13 -34.21 15.24
C SER A 638 -39.66 -33.90 13.81
N GLY A 639 -38.47 -34.30 13.50
CA GLY A 639 -38.17 -35.08 12.30
C GLY A 639 -38.34 -34.35 10.96
N GLY A 640 -37.25 -33.94 10.37
CA GLY A 640 -37.30 -33.57 8.97
C GLY A 640 -36.03 -32.83 8.56
N GLY A 641 -35.10 -33.60 8.08
CA GLY A 641 -33.76 -33.20 7.84
C GLY A 641 -33.55 -32.17 6.74
N LEU A 642 -32.34 -31.77 6.66
CA LEU A 642 -31.60 -31.00 5.68
C LEU A 642 -31.96 -31.25 4.18
N VAL A 643 -32.89 -32.15 3.90
CA VAL A 643 -33.32 -32.52 2.54
C VAL A 643 -34.37 -31.55 1.98
N ASP A 644 -35.16 -30.90 2.84
CA ASP A 644 -36.22 -30.00 2.38
C ASP A 644 -35.66 -28.61 1.97
N GLY A 645 -34.55 -28.18 2.52
CA GLY A 645 -33.86 -26.96 2.09
C GLY A 645 -33.21 -27.09 0.71
N LEU A 646 -32.72 -28.28 0.39
CA LEU A 646 -32.10 -28.57 -0.90
C LEU A 646 -33.15 -28.80 -2.01
N LEU A 647 -34.33 -29.34 -1.65
CA LEU A 647 -35.42 -29.48 -2.61
C LEU A 647 -36.07 -28.13 -2.97
N GLY A 648 -36.14 -27.20 -2.02
CA GLY A 648 -36.61 -25.84 -2.28
C GLY A 648 -35.71 -25.07 -3.26
N MET A 649 -34.40 -25.28 -3.16
CA MET A 649 -33.43 -24.66 -4.06
C MET A 649 -33.41 -25.30 -5.45
N MET A 650 -33.73 -26.61 -5.56
CA MET A 650 -33.89 -27.30 -6.85
C MET A 650 -35.19 -26.95 -7.55
N MET A 651 -36.29 -26.72 -6.82
CA MET A 651 -37.57 -26.31 -7.42
C MET A 651 -37.57 -24.86 -7.92
N TRP A 652 -36.78 -23.97 -7.32
CA TRP A 652 -36.64 -22.60 -7.85
C TRP A 652 -35.87 -22.58 -9.18
N ASN A 653 -34.91 -23.47 -9.36
CA ASN A 653 -34.12 -23.53 -10.60
C ASN A 653 -34.85 -24.26 -11.75
N GLN A 654 -35.98 -24.91 -11.47
CA GLN A 654 -36.77 -25.62 -12.47
C GLN A 654 -37.98 -24.82 -12.95
N THR A 655 -38.41 -23.77 -12.22
CA THR A 655 -39.54 -22.91 -12.62
C THR A 655 -39.12 -21.74 -13.51
N SER A 656 -37.83 -21.52 -13.73
CA SER A 656 -37.34 -20.48 -14.68
C SER A 656 -36.98 -21.01 -16.06
N LYS A 657 -37.36 -22.25 -16.39
CA LYS A 657 -37.05 -22.86 -17.71
C LYS A 657 -38.26 -23.33 -18.51
N ASN A 658 -39.49 -22.93 -18.19
CA ASN A 658 -40.64 -23.17 -19.05
C ASN A 658 -41.59 -21.99 -19.04
N GLY A 659 -41.52 -21.17 -20.07
CA GLY A 659 -42.42 -20.03 -20.29
C GLY A 659 -42.15 -19.36 -21.63
N ASP A 660 -41.98 -20.20 -22.65
CA ASP A 660 -42.19 -19.73 -24.02
C ASP A 660 -43.65 -19.94 -24.36
N ASN A 661 -44.39 -18.86 -24.56
CA ASN A 661 -45.52 -18.77 -25.50
C ASN A 661 -46.17 -17.37 -25.42
N GLY A 662 -46.09 -16.70 -26.53
CA GLY A 662 -47.14 -16.01 -27.21
C GLY A 662 -47.96 -14.96 -26.45
N GLY A 663 -47.75 -13.72 -26.73
CA GLY A 663 -48.63 -12.64 -26.35
C GLY A 663 -48.20 -11.31 -26.95
N GLU A 664 -48.84 -11.00 -28.02
CA GLU A 664 -48.93 -9.74 -28.78
C GLU A 664 -48.40 -8.47 -28.11
N LEU A 665 -47.60 -7.76 -28.87
CA LEU A 665 -47.25 -6.35 -28.70
C LEU A 665 -48.52 -5.47 -28.84
N PRO A 666 -48.77 -4.55 -27.97
CA PRO A 666 -49.65 -3.42 -28.33
C PRO A 666 -48.80 -2.36 -29.05
N VAL A 667 -49.20 -2.17 -30.28
CA VAL A 667 -48.89 -1.02 -31.14
C VAL A 667 -49.41 0.22 -30.42
N VAL A 668 -48.53 1.17 -30.08
CA VAL A 668 -48.94 2.51 -29.72
C VAL A 668 -48.72 3.43 -30.91
N ASN A 669 -49.83 3.87 -31.47
CA ASN A 669 -49.95 4.84 -32.52
C ASN A 669 -49.27 6.16 -32.21
N LEU A 670 -48.48 6.61 -33.16
CA LEU A 670 -48.16 8.03 -33.34
C LEU A 670 -49.42 8.78 -33.69
N HIS A 671 -49.83 9.69 -32.85
CA HIS A 671 -50.65 10.81 -33.23
C HIS A 671 -49.84 12.11 -33.12
N THR A 672 -49.64 12.62 -34.28
CA THR A 672 -49.34 14.07 -34.56
C THR A 672 -50.42 14.95 -33.95
N SER A 673 -49.98 15.99 -33.25
CA SER A 673 -50.64 17.31 -33.25
C SER A 673 -49.72 18.38 -32.63
N GLU A 674 -49.31 19.28 -33.41
CA GLU A 674 -48.98 20.69 -33.12
C GLU A 674 -50.25 21.43 -32.62
N PRO A 675 -50.16 22.71 -32.17
CA PRO A 675 -49.07 23.54 -31.64
C PRO A 675 -49.44 24.39 -30.38
N ALA A 676 -48.45 25.07 -29.89
CA ALA A 676 -48.50 26.34 -29.19
C ALA A 676 -49.28 26.53 -27.89
N ALA A 677 -48.54 26.70 -26.83
CA ALA A 677 -48.96 27.56 -25.72
C ALA A 677 -47.77 28.30 -25.10
N LYS A 678 -47.93 29.57 -25.07
CA LYS A 678 -47.12 30.68 -24.58
C LYS A 678 -46.61 30.45 -23.17
N LEU A 679 -45.32 30.74 -22.99
CA LEU A 679 -44.67 30.95 -21.69
C LEU A 679 -45.21 32.23 -21.03
N PRO A 680 -45.49 32.23 -19.74
CA PRO A 680 -45.71 33.49 -19.02
C PRO A 680 -44.38 34.09 -18.58
N VAL A 681 -44.19 35.34 -18.89
CA VAL A 681 -43.14 36.23 -18.43
C VAL A 681 -43.27 36.43 -16.91
N ALA A 682 -42.31 35.98 -16.14
CA ALA A 682 -42.19 36.36 -14.74
C ALA A 682 -41.49 37.71 -14.64
N LYS A 683 -42.17 38.61 -13.99
CA LYS A 683 -41.76 39.98 -13.69
C LYS A 683 -40.49 39.98 -12.81
N VAL A 684 -39.50 40.70 -13.29
CA VAL A 684 -38.32 41.09 -12.53
C VAL A 684 -38.77 42.17 -11.54
N ASN A 685 -38.70 41.84 -10.25
CA ASN A 685 -38.76 42.82 -9.18
C ASN A 685 -37.38 43.43 -8.96
N SER A 686 -37.27 44.69 -9.31
CA SER A 686 -36.20 45.59 -8.95
C SER A 686 -36.09 45.74 -7.43
N VAL A 687 -34.96 45.32 -6.86
CA VAL A 687 -34.58 45.73 -5.52
C VAL A 687 -33.50 46.80 -5.61
N LYS A 688 -33.85 47.93 -5.06
CA LYS A 688 -33.12 49.17 -4.90
C LYS A 688 -31.91 48.98 -3.97
N PRO A 689 -30.75 49.59 -4.22
CA PRO A 689 -29.61 49.53 -3.31
C PRO A 689 -29.81 50.46 -2.10
N PRO A 690 -29.35 50.09 -0.89
CA PRO A 690 -29.36 51.03 0.24
C PRO A 690 -28.16 51.97 0.23
N ALA A 691 -28.47 53.18 0.64
CA ALA A 691 -27.66 54.39 0.65
C ALA A 691 -26.41 54.30 1.55
N SER A 692 -25.44 55.10 1.13
CA SER A 692 -24.24 55.55 1.82
C SER A 692 -24.50 56.02 3.27
N ARG A 693 -23.58 55.66 4.16
CA ARG A 693 -23.28 56.51 5.35
C ARG A 693 -21.78 56.70 5.45
N ALA A 694 -21.40 57.93 5.24
CA ALA A 694 -20.11 58.50 5.57
C ALA A 694 -19.87 58.49 7.09
N ASN A 695 -18.64 58.30 7.52
CA ASN A 695 -17.85 59.23 8.30
C ASN A 695 -16.53 58.60 8.73
N SER A 696 -15.48 59.33 8.43
CA SER A 696 -14.07 59.25 8.85
C SER A 696 -13.96 59.40 10.38
N PRO A 697 -12.76 59.35 11.03
CA PRO A 697 -11.47 59.82 10.52
C PRO A 697 -10.21 58.97 10.92
N VAL A 698 -9.17 59.11 10.10
CA VAL A 698 -7.77 59.45 10.38
C VAL A 698 -7.11 59.00 11.69
N ALA A 699 -6.04 58.24 11.59
CA ALA A 699 -4.81 58.48 12.34
C ALA A 699 -3.61 57.93 11.58
N ASN A 700 -2.67 58.79 11.31
CA ASN A 700 -1.32 58.62 10.81
C ASN A 700 -0.50 57.64 11.67
N ALA A 701 0.33 56.84 11.00
CA ALA A 701 1.62 56.42 11.51
C ALA A 701 2.53 56.15 10.29
N GLU A 702 3.03 57.23 9.69
CA GLU A 702 4.38 57.26 9.14
C GLU A 702 5.33 57.33 10.34
N ALA A 703 6.32 56.47 10.37
CA ALA A 703 7.70 56.80 10.77
C ALA A 703 8.55 55.52 10.87
N ASP A 704 9.70 55.59 10.20
CA ASP A 704 11.01 55.07 10.59
C ASP A 704 11.25 53.55 10.47
N ILE A 705 11.81 53.14 9.32
CA ILE A 705 12.98 52.26 9.28
C ILE A 705 13.85 52.65 8.05
N ASN A 706 14.57 53.71 8.15
CA ASN A 706 15.79 53.98 7.41
C ASN A 706 16.86 54.31 8.44
N SER A 707 17.71 53.36 8.77
CA SER A 707 19.06 53.54 9.29
C SER A 707 19.53 52.23 9.93
N ARG A 708 20.33 51.47 9.19
CA ARG A 708 21.43 50.63 9.68
C ARG A 708 21.88 49.67 8.58
N PHE A 709 22.64 50.19 7.68
CA PHE A 709 23.67 49.43 6.96
C PHE A 709 24.72 50.45 6.52
N ASP A 710 25.61 50.75 7.45
CA ASP A 710 26.95 51.27 7.15
C ASP A 710 27.88 50.55 8.11
N GLU A 711 29.06 50.19 7.54
CA GLU A 711 30.24 49.69 8.21
C GLU A 711 30.37 48.21 8.49
N LEU A 712 30.98 47.52 7.54
CA LEU A 712 32.08 46.57 7.83
C LEU A 712 33.12 46.62 6.70
N PRO A 713 34.41 46.66 7.02
CA PRO A 713 35.47 47.01 6.09
C PRO A 713 35.97 45.83 5.25
N PHE A 714 36.33 46.16 4.02
CA PHE A 714 37.21 45.37 3.15
C PHE A 714 38.57 45.16 3.80
N ASP A 715 38.99 43.92 3.93
CA ASP A 715 40.40 43.58 4.11
C ASP A 715 40.85 42.70 2.95
N ASP A 716 41.66 43.36 2.13
CA ASP A 716 42.38 42.86 0.97
C ASP A 716 43.72 42.30 1.46
N LYS A 717 44.01 41.02 1.29
CA LYS A 717 45.38 40.46 1.18
C LYS A 717 45.31 38.97 0.78
N SER A 718 45.49 38.71 -0.50
CA SER A 718 46.73 38.13 -1.10
C SER A 718 47.19 36.76 -0.60
N PHE A 719 47.54 36.00 -1.61
CA PHE A 719 48.54 34.93 -1.75
C PHE A 719 48.13 33.45 -1.65
N SER A 720 48.38 32.89 -2.75
CA SER A 720 48.89 31.57 -3.19
C SER A 720 47.86 30.55 -3.51
#